data_c8d10c3c2b47930ba69264dc41e10d0d
#
_entry.id   c8d10c3c2b47930ba69264dc41e10d0d
#
_cell.length_a   1.000
_cell.length_b   1.000
_cell.length_c   1.000
_cell.angle_alpha   90.00
_cell.angle_beta   90.00
_cell.angle_gamma   90.00
#
_symmetry.space_group_name_H-M   'P 1'
#
loop_
_entity.id
_entity.type
_entity.pdbx_description
1 polymer ?
#
loop_
_entity_poly.entity_id
_entity_poly.type
_entity_poly.pdbx_seq_one_letter_code
_entity_poly.pdbx_strand_id
1 'polypeptide(L)'
;MEDNIFDKVHEVDLKKTMETSYIDYAMSVIAARALPDVRDGLKPVQRRILYSMIELNNGPDKPHRKCARIVGDTMGKYHPHGDSSIYGALVNLAQEWSTRYPLVDGHGNFGSVDGDGAAAMRYTEARLSKISMEMTADINKNTVDFIPNFDETEKEPTVLPSRFPNLLVNGTSGIAVGMATNIPPHNLREVISAVVQIIDDQIADKEETTIEEILEIVKGPDFPTGAEILGTRGIEEAYRTGRGKIRVRAVTNIEPMQNGKNRIIVTELPYMVNKARLIEKIAELVRDKKIDGITDLSDQSNREGMRICIELRRDVNPNVILNQLYKHTQLQDTFGVIMLALVDNQPKVMNLLEMLQYYLRHQEDVVTRRTQYDLNKAQERAHILEGLLIALDNIDEVIRIIRGSKNVQEAKAELIKRFGLSDAQAQAIVDMRLRALTGLEREKIEAEYAELMKKIEEYKAILADKKLLLGVIKKEILVIAEKYGDDRRTKIGFDEFDISMEDLIPRENVVITMTKLGYIKRMSMDTFKSQNRGGKGIKGMQTLEDDYIRELFITTSHHYIMFFTNTGRVYRLKAYEIPEAGRTARGTAIINLLQLMPEEKITAIIPLREYEEGKYLFMATEKGLVKKTPIQDYANVRKTGLAAIVLREDDKLIEVKITDNTEDIFLVTKYGMCIRFNETDVRSTGRVSMGVRGMNLADNDVVIGMQIESQGKDMLIVSERGMGKRTDMDEFTRQNRGGKGVKCYKITEKTGNVVGMKAVDEDSEIMIINTEGIIIRMKCSDISVYGRITSGVKLINLKENDTVASVAKVRKASAEI
;
A
#
# COMPACT_ATOMS: atom_id res chain seq x y z
N MET A 1 50.67 -42.28 -32.88
CA MET A 1 50.18 -41.72 -31.58
C MET A 1 48.78 -41.27 -31.90
N GLU A 2 47.85 -42.14 -31.62
CA GLU A 2 46.42 -41.79 -31.73
C GLU A 2 46.07 -40.96 -30.48
N ASP A 3 45.89 -39.66 -30.65
CA ASP A 3 45.34 -38.81 -29.63
C ASP A 3 43.87 -39.23 -29.41
N ASN A 4 43.65 -39.96 -28.32
CA ASN A 4 42.30 -40.27 -27.83
C ASN A 4 41.59 -38.97 -27.48
N ILE A 5 40.67 -38.55 -28.33
CA ILE A 5 39.84 -37.34 -28.18
C ILE A 5 38.82 -37.49 -27.03
N PHE A 6 38.75 -38.67 -26.41
CA PHE A 6 37.70 -39.00 -25.44
C PHE A 6 38.09 -38.88 -23.94
N ASP A 7 39.32 -38.53 -23.59
CA ASP A 7 39.79 -38.58 -22.20
C ASP A 7 40.35 -37.24 -21.68
N LYS A 8 39.76 -36.12 -22.06
CA LYS A 8 40.01 -34.84 -21.35
C LYS A 8 39.06 -34.71 -20.17
N VAL A 9 39.48 -35.14 -19.00
CA VAL A 9 38.77 -34.80 -17.76
C VAL A 9 38.97 -33.29 -17.50
N HIS A 10 37.87 -32.53 -17.57
CA HIS A 10 37.84 -31.13 -17.20
C HIS A 10 37.43 -31.02 -15.73
N GLU A 11 38.28 -30.48 -14.88
CA GLU A 11 37.90 -30.13 -13.53
C GLU A 11 36.98 -28.89 -13.59
N VAL A 12 35.78 -29.07 -13.05
CA VAL A 12 34.77 -28.01 -12.97
C VAL A 12 34.43 -27.75 -11.50
N ASP A 13 34.51 -26.51 -11.08
CA ASP A 13 34.05 -26.09 -9.76
C ASP A 13 32.52 -26.20 -9.71
N LEU A 14 32.04 -27.22 -8.98
CA LEU A 14 30.62 -27.51 -8.82
C LEU A 14 29.83 -26.30 -8.31
N LYS A 15 30.39 -25.60 -7.31
CA LYS A 15 29.72 -24.43 -6.71
C LYS A 15 29.56 -23.32 -7.76
N LYS A 16 30.61 -22.94 -8.46
CA LYS A 16 30.59 -21.90 -9.47
C LYS A 16 29.67 -22.25 -10.63
N THR A 17 29.69 -23.51 -11.08
CA THR A 17 28.83 -23.98 -12.16
C THR A 17 27.36 -23.96 -11.73
N MET A 18 27.03 -24.38 -10.51
CA MET A 18 25.69 -24.34 -9.98
C MET A 18 25.18 -22.89 -9.82
N GLU A 19 26.00 -22.01 -9.28
CA GLU A 19 25.64 -20.58 -9.13
C GLU A 19 25.36 -19.93 -10.48
N THR A 20 26.24 -20.12 -11.47
CA THR A 20 26.07 -19.56 -12.82
C THR A 20 24.81 -20.13 -13.51
N SER A 21 24.65 -21.44 -13.50
CA SER A 21 23.51 -22.10 -14.13
C SER A 21 22.17 -21.70 -13.47
N TYR A 22 22.19 -21.52 -12.14
CA TYR A 22 20.99 -21.09 -11.42
C TYR A 22 20.63 -19.64 -11.75
N ILE A 23 21.61 -18.76 -11.84
CA ILE A 23 21.40 -17.36 -12.23
C ILE A 23 20.86 -17.27 -13.66
N ASP A 24 21.45 -18.02 -14.60
CA ASP A 24 21.00 -18.03 -15.99
C ASP A 24 19.56 -18.56 -16.11
N TYR A 25 19.24 -19.62 -15.37
CA TYR A 25 17.87 -20.14 -15.30
C TYR A 25 16.90 -19.13 -14.70
N ALA A 26 17.28 -18.50 -13.56
CA ALA A 26 16.46 -17.50 -12.90
C ALA A 26 16.18 -16.31 -13.83
N MET A 27 17.19 -15.79 -14.52
CA MET A 27 17.05 -14.69 -15.48
C MET A 27 16.12 -15.07 -16.63
N SER A 28 16.26 -16.29 -17.16
CA SER A 28 15.37 -16.79 -18.21
C SER A 28 13.91 -16.89 -17.75
N VAL A 29 13.66 -17.41 -16.54
CA VAL A 29 12.29 -17.50 -16.00
C VAL A 29 11.69 -16.14 -15.74
N ILE A 30 12.46 -15.20 -15.22
CA ILE A 30 12.01 -13.84 -14.94
C ILE A 30 11.68 -13.10 -16.23
N ALA A 31 12.62 -13.03 -17.16
CA ALA A 31 12.51 -12.18 -18.35
C ALA A 31 11.66 -12.81 -19.48
N ALA A 32 11.65 -14.13 -19.59
CA ALA A 32 11.09 -14.80 -20.78
C ALA A 32 10.01 -15.86 -20.50
N ARG A 33 9.48 -15.97 -19.28
CA ARG A 33 8.50 -17.02 -18.98
C ARG A 33 7.34 -16.59 -18.06
N ALA A 34 7.65 -16.17 -16.84
CA ALA A 34 6.67 -16.09 -15.75
C ALA A 34 6.01 -14.72 -15.60
N LEU A 35 6.71 -13.64 -15.96
CA LEU A 35 6.26 -12.28 -15.73
C LEU A 35 5.70 -11.63 -17.01
N PRO A 36 4.66 -10.80 -16.87
CA PRO A 36 4.10 -10.02 -17.96
C PRO A 36 4.92 -8.77 -18.25
N ASP A 37 4.88 -8.28 -19.48
CA ASP A 37 5.34 -6.94 -19.84
C ASP A 37 4.30 -5.90 -19.39
N VAL A 38 4.74 -4.79 -18.81
CA VAL A 38 3.85 -3.73 -18.32
C VAL A 38 3.02 -3.08 -19.44
N ARG A 39 3.54 -3.07 -20.66
CA ARG A 39 2.95 -2.41 -21.83
C ARG A 39 1.72 -3.13 -22.39
N ASP A 40 1.79 -4.45 -22.55
CA ASP A 40 0.70 -5.25 -23.13
C ASP A 40 0.08 -6.26 -22.14
N GLY A 41 0.67 -6.42 -20.96
CA GLY A 41 0.15 -7.31 -19.92
C GLY A 41 0.24 -8.79 -20.25
N LEU A 42 1.05 -9.19 -21.23
CA LEU A 42 1.17 -10.55 -21.70
C LEU A 42 2.50 -11.19 -21.30
N LYS A 43 2.40 -12.48 -20.97
CA LYS A 43 3.58 -13.35 -20.90
C LYS A 43 4.03 -13.72 -22.32
N PRO A 44 5.29 -14.10 -22.54
CA PRO A 44 5.76 -14.46 -23.88
C PRO A 44 4.92 -15.51 -24.60
N VAL A 45 4.49 -16.56 -23.90
CA VAL A 45 3.64 -17.61 -24.49
C VAL A 45 2.29 -17.05 -24.96
N GLN A 46 1.67 -16.19 -24.20
CA GLN A 46 0.38 -15.58 -24.55
C GLN A 46 0.51 -14.67 -25.77
N ARG A 47 1.57 -13.86 -25.81
CA ARG A 47 1.85 -12.96 -26.94
C ARG A 47 2.11 -13.76 -28.22
N ARG A 48 2.84 -14.84 -28.15
CA ARG A 48 3.14 -15.73 -29.26
C ARG A 48 1.89 -16.45 -29.79
N ILE A 49 1.00 -16.86 -28.89
CA ILE A 49 -0.31 -17.46 -29.28
C ILE A 49 -1.15 -16.44 -30.07
N LEU A 50 -1.33 -15.24 -29.54
CA LEU A 50 -2.12 -14.21 -30.20
C LEU A 50 -1.51 -13.81 -31.56
N TYR A 51 -0.20 -13.68 -31.64
CA TYR A 51 0.50 -13.38 -32.87
C TYR A 51 0.36 -14.49 -33.90
N SER A 52 0.49 -15.76 -33.50
CA SER A 52 0.24 -16.92 -34.39
C SER A 52 -1.20 -16.91 -34.92
N MET A 53 -2.18 -16.59 -34.11
CA MET A 53 -3.59 -16.52 -34.52
C MET A 53 -3.83 -15.38 -35.49
N ILE A 54 -3.16 -14.25 -35.37
CA ILE A 54 -3.19 -13.17 -36.36
C ILE A 54 -2.60 -13.64 -37.70
N GLU A 55 -1.45 -14.27 -37.67
CA GLU A 55 -0.78 -14.79 -38.86
C GLU A 55 -1.60 -15.87 -39.61
N LEU A 56 -2.32 -16.69 -38.86
CA LEU A 56 -3.25 -17.68 -39.39
C LEU A 56 -4.55 -17.04 -39.92
N ASN A 57 -4.70 -15.72 -39.86
CA ASN A 57 -5.93 -15.02 -40.22
C ASN A 57 -7.16 -15.60 -39.49
N ASN A 58 -7.00 -15.86 -38.20
CA ASN A 58 -7.99 -16.48 -37.32
C ASN A 58 -8.76 -15.44 -36.48
N GLY A 59 -9.35 -14.49 -37.19
CA GLY A 59 -10.09 -13.38 -36.58
C GLY A 59 -11.51 -13.74 -36.14
N PRO A 60 -12.23 -12.85 -35.47
CA PRO A 60 -13.57 -13.08 -34.93
C PRO A 60 -14.65 -13.24 -36.02
N ASP A 61 -14.37 -12.79 -37.21
CA ASP A 61 -15.23 -12.91 -38.42
C ASP A 61 -14.96 -14.17 -39.24
N LYS A 62 -13.99 -14.99 -38.85
CA LYS A 62 -13.58 -16.22 -39.49
C LYS A 62 -14.09 -17.46 -38.72
N PRO A 63 -14.18 -18.60 -39.37
CA PRO A 63 -14.47 -19.87 -38.69
C PRO A 63 -13.44 -20.18 -37.62
N HIS A 64 -13.85 -20.84 -36.54
CA HIS A 64 -12.92 -21.39 -35.54
C HIS A 64 -11.98 -22.37 -36.18
N ARG A 65 -10.72 -22.39 -35.70
CA ARG A 65 -9.71 -23.39 -36.10
C ARG A 65 -9.46 -24.38 -35.00
N LYS A 66 -9.07 -25.58 -35.30
CA LYS A 66 -8.64 -26.57 -34.29
C LYS A 66 -7.52 -26.00 -33.41
N CYS A 67 -7.65 -26.12 -32.10
CA CYS A 67 -6.60 -25.72 -31.18
C CYS A 67 -5.26 -26.39 -31.47
N ALA A 68 -5.27 -27.66 -31.94
CA ALA A 68 -4.07 -28.35 -32.35
C ALA A 68 -3.30 -27.62 -33.47
N ARG A 69 -4.00 -26.95 -34.38
CA ARG A 69 -3.36 -26.14 -35.42
C ARG A 69 -2.71 -24.90 -34.86
N ILE A 70 -3.41 -24.20 -33.97
CA ILE A 70 -2.90 -22.96 -33.33
C ILE A 70 -1.67 -23.31 -32.49
N VAL A 71 -1.74 -24.35 -31.65
CA VAL A 71 -0.64 -24.81 -30.79
C VAL A 71 0.55 -25.25 -31.64
N GLY A 72 0.32 -26.02 -32.68
CA GLY A 72 1.37 -26.50 -33.59
C GLY A 72 2.11 -25.36 -34.28
N ASP A 73 1.39 -24.36 -34.77
CA ASP A 73 1.98 -23.18 -35.43
C ASP A 73 2.79 -22.34 -34.45
N THR A 74 2.24 -22.09 -33.22
CA THR A 74 2.94 -21.38 -32.17
C THR A 74 4.21 -22.08 -31.72
N MET A 75 4.13 -23.38 -31.50
CA MET A 75 5.28 -24.19 -31.08
C MET A 75 6.36 -24.26 -32.16
N GLY A 76 5.96 -24.47 -33.42
CA GLY A 76 6.90 -24.64 -34.52
C GLY A 76 7.63 -23.37 -34.92
N LYS A 77 6.99 -22.21 -34.78
CA LYS A 77 7.53 -20.92 -35.23
C LYS A 77 8.11 -20.06 -34.11
N TYR A 78 7.50 -20.04 -32.93
CA TYR A 78 7.81 -18.99 -31.91
C TYR A 78 8.14 -19.52 -30.52
N HIS A 79 7.50 -20.62 -30.07
CA HIS A 79 7.59 -21.05 -28.68
C HIS A 79 8.11 -22.48 -28.57
N PRO A 80 9.43 -22.70 -28.44
CA PRO A 80 10.05 -24.01 -28.45
C PRO A 80 9.91 -24.75 -27.11
N HIS A 81 8.67 -24.97 -26.65
CA HIS A 81 8.34 -25.65 -25.41
C HIS A 81 7.21 -26.65 -25.62
N GLY A 82 6.85 -27.41 -24.58
CA GLY A 82 5.83 -28.46 -24.68
C GLY A 82 4.46 -27.94 -25.12
N ASP A 83 3.79 -28.70 -25.97
CA ASP A 83 2.46 -28.40 -26.50
C ASP A 83 1.39 -28.24 -25.42
N SER A 84 1.48 -28.99 -24.33
CA SER A 84 0.56 -28.94 -23.21
C SER A 84 0.61 -27.57 -22.48
N SER A 85 1.78 -26.95 -22.40
CA SER A 85 1.93 -25.64 -21.79
C SER A 85 1.32 -24.53 -22.67
N ILE A 86 1.50 -24.64 -23.98
CA ILE A 86 0.93 -23.70 -24.96
C ILE A 86 -0.60 -23.85 -24.99
N TYR A 87 -1.10 -25.08 -25.03
CA TYR A 87 -2.52 -25.36 -25.00
C TYR A 87 -3.18 -24.86 -23.69
N GLY A 88 -2.54 -25.10 -22.56
CA GLY A 88 -3.01 -24.62 -21.27
C GLY A 88 -3.13 -23.08 -21.21
N ALA A 89 -2.17 -22.37 -21.78
CA ALA A 89 -2.23 -20.90 -21.90
C ALA A 89 -3.35 -20.43 -22.84
N LEU A 90 -3.53 -21.10 -23.98
CA LEU A 90 -4.63 -20.82 -24.91
C LEU A 90 -6.00 -21.03 -24.26
N VAL A 91 -6.18 -22.14 -23.54
CA VAL A 91 -7.40 -22.45 -22.80
C VAL A 91 -7.71 -21.38 -21.75
N ASN A 92 -6.70 -20.96 -20.99
CA ASN A 92 -6.88 -19.92 -19.95
C ASN A 92 -7.36 -18.60 -20.55
N LEU A 93 -6.86 -18.20 -21.70
CA LEU A 93 -7.30 -16.98 -22.41
C LEU A 93 -8.75 -17.05 -22.91
N ALA A 94 -9.32 -18.24 -23.04
CA ALA A 94 -10.69 -18.45 -23.50
C ALA A 94 -11.70 -18.67 -22.37
N GLN A 95 -11.24 -18.94 -21.15
CA GLN A 95 -12.13 -19.23 -20.00
C GLN A 95 -12.72 -17.96 -19.42
N GLU A 96 -14.04 -17.83 -19.41
CA GLU A 96 -14.77 -16.67 -18.90
C GLU A 96 -14.66 -16.46 -17.38
N TRP A 97 -14.36 -17.52 -16.63
CA TRP A 97 -14.12 -17.48 -15.18
C TRP A 97 -12.67 -17.22 -14.78
N SER A 98 -11.75 -17.32 -15.73
CA SER A 98 -10.31 -17.06 -15.51
C SER A 98 -9.87 -15.70 -16.03
N THR A 99 -10.46 -15.23 -17.12
CA THR A 99 -10.10 -13.98 -17.80
C THR A 99 -11.31 -13.05 -17.86
N ARG A 100 -11.17 -11.84 -17.35
CA ARG A 100 -12.29 -10.89 -17.24
C ARG A 100 -12.82 -10.44 -18.59
N TYR A 101 -11.92 -10.23 -19.57
CA TYR A 101 -12.22 -9.96 -20.97
C TYR A 101 -11.44 -10.97 -21.83
N PRO A 102 -12.02 -12.13 -22.13
CA PRO A 102 -11.33 -13.18 -22.85
C PRO A 102 -10.77 -12.73 -24.20
N LEU A 103 -9.52 -13.05 -24.46
CA LEU A 103 -8.82 -12.70 -25.70
C LEU A 103 -9.00 -13.77 -26.78
N VAL A 104 -9.48 -14.94 -26.40
CA VAL A 104 -9.74 -16.08 -27.31
C VAL A 104 -11.21 -16.47 -27.18
N ASP A 105 -11.84 -16.68 -28.32
CA ASP A 105 -13.19 -17.21 -28.43
C ASP A 105 -13.10 -18.71 -28.69
N GLY A 106 -13.40 -19.50 -27.64
CA GLY A 106 -13.33 -20.94 -27.66
C GLY A 106 -14.65 -21.62 -28.07
N HIS A 107 -14.55 -22.74 -28.78
CA HIS A 107 -15.67 -23.59 -29.12
C HIS A 107 -15.39 -25.06 -28.76
N GLY A 108 -16.25 -25.62 -27.93
CA GLY A 108 -16.08 -26.94 -27.37
C GLY A 108 -15.92 -26.97 -25.87
N ASN A 109 -15.32 -28.00 -25.30
CA ASN A 109 -15.09 -28.15 -23.89
C ASN A 109 -13.74 -27.51 -23.47
N PHE A 110 -13.78 -26.35 -22.85
CA PHE A 110 -12.62 -25.64 -22.31
C PHE A 110 -12.46 -25.77 -20.77
N GLY A 111 -13.07 -26.81 -20.20
CA GLY A 111 -13.05 -27.02 -18.76
C GLY A 111 -14.27 -26.44 -18.05
N SER A 112 -14.21 -26.44 -16.71
CA SER A 112 -15.27 -25.88 -15.87
C SER A 112 -14.71 -25.23 -14.61
N VAL A 113 -15.57 -24.54 -13.87
CA VAL A 113 -15.25 -23.96 -12.54
C VAL A 113 -14.97 -25.06 -11.51
N ASP A 114 -15.36 -26.30 -11.77
CA ASP A 114 -15.07 -27.48 -10.94
C ASP A 114 -13.61 -27.96 -11.07
N GLY A 115 -12.85 -27.35 -11.94
CA GLY A 115 -11.46 -27.72 -12.19
C GLY A 115 -11.28 -28.84 -13.19
N ASP A 116 -12.34 -29.19 -13.91
CA ASP A 116 -12.23 -30.10 -15.05
C ASP A 116 -11.30 -29.52 -16.10
N GLY A 117 -10.42 -30.37 -16.64
CA GLY A 117 -9.54 -29.99 -17.73
C GLY A 117 -10.31 -29.77 -19.03
N ALA A 118 -9.73 -28.97 -19.92
CA ALA A 118 -10.22 -28.89 -21.29
C ALA A 118 -10.09 -30.24 -22.03
N ALA A 119 -10.97 -30.50 -23.00
CA ALA A 119 -10.81 -31.62 -23.90
C ALA A 119 -9.48 -31.52 -24.68
N ALA A 120 -9.00 -32.64 -25.20
CA ALA A 120 -7.76 -32.64 -25.97
C ALA A 120 -7.84 -31.67 -27.16
N MET A 121 -6.73 -30.99 -27.47
CA MET A 121 -6.65 -29.92 -28.49
C MET A 121 -7.10 -30.31 -29.89
N ARG A 122 -7.19 -31.61 -30.18
CA ARG A 122 -7.74 -32.12 -31.46
C ARG A 122 -9.26 -31.96 -31.54
N TYR A 123 -9.96 -31.83 -30.41
CA TYR A 123 -11.43 -31.69 -30.38
C TYR A 123 -11.87 -30.22 -30.24
N THR A 124 -11.13 -29.41 -29.51
CA THR A 124 -11.48 -28.01 -29.29
C THR A 124 -11.08 -27.10 -30.45
N GLU A 125 -11.82 -26.02 -30.62
CA GLU A 125 -11.59 -25.03 -31.65
C GLU A 125 -11.54 -23.63 -31.02
N ALA A 126 -10.78 -22.72 -31.63
CA ALA A 126 -10.63 -21.35 -31.12
C ALA A 126 -10.46 -20.37 -32.31
N ARG A 127 -10.75 -19.12 -32.00
CA ARG A 127 -10.44 -17.94 -32.82
C ARG A 127 -10.20 -16.73 -31.89
N LEU A 128 -9.67 -15.65 -32.44
CA LEU A 128 -9.52 -14.42 -31.71
C LEU A 128 -10.88 -13.85 -31.33
N SER A 129 -11.03 -13.32 -30.13
CA SER A 129 -12.20 -12.57 -29.71
C SER A 129 -12.22 -11.18 -30.36
N LYS A 130 -13.36 -10.50 -30.33
CA LYS A 130 -13.47 -9.14 -30.88
C LYS A 130 -12.53 -8.16 -30.21
N ILE A 131 -12.40 -8.22 -28.86
CA ILE A 131 -11.52 -7.32 -28.11
C ILE A 131 -10.03 -7.58 -28.37
N SER A 132 -9.64 -8.82 -28.66
CA SER A 132 -8.25 -9.15 -28.95
C SER A 132 -7.73 -8.55 -30.26
N MET A 133 -8.63 -8.13 -31.16
CA MET A 133 -8.24 -7.37 -32.34
C MET A 133 -7.68 -5.99 -31.96
N GLU A 134 -8.08 -5.43 -30.85
CA GLU A 134 -7.52 -4.19 -30.32
C GLU A 134 -6.11 -4.38 -29.73
N MET A 135 -5.77 -5.59 -29.28
CA MET A 135 -4.41 -5.93 -28.85
C MET A 135 -3.39 -5.90 -29.99
N THR A 136 -3.81 -6.26 -31.17
CA THR A 136 -2.95 -6.44 -32.35
C THR A 136 -3.20 -5.40 -33.45
N ALA A 137 -4.05 -4.43 -33.20
CA ALA A 137 -4.38 -3.38 -34.16
C ALA A 137 -3.13 -2.61 -34.61
N ASP A 138 -3.01 -2.40 -35.89
CA ASP A 138 -1.89 -1.67 -36.50
C ASP A 138 -0.48 -2.29 -36.29
N ILE A 139 -0.41 -3.57 -35.98
CA ILE A 139 0.89 -4.25 -35.79
C ILE A 139 1.78 -4.21 -37.04
N ASN A 140 1.17 -4.13 -38.20
CA ASN A 140 1.85 -4.08 -39.50
C ASN A 140 2.32 -2.68 -39.90
N LYS A 141 2.08 -1.67 -39.06
CA LYS A 141 2.46 -0.27 -39.30
C LYS A 141 3.70 0.16 -38.54
N ASN A 142 4.63 -0.76 -38.32
CA ASN A 142 5.87 -0.51 -37.58
C ASN A 142 5.66 0.09 -36.17
N THR A 143 4.56 -0.27 -35.53
CA THR A 143 4.17 0.26 -34.21
C THR A 143 4.96 -0.35 -33.07
N VAL A 144 5.51 -1.54 -33.26
CA VAL A 144 6.28 -2.32 -32.27
C VAL A 144 7.52 -2.91 -32.92
N ASP A 145 8.50 -3.24 -32.10
CA ASP A 145 9.74 -3.86 -32.55
C ASP A 145 9.55 -5.37 -32.71
N PHE A 146 10.22 -5.91 -33.74
CA PHE A 146 10.27 -7.33 -34.03
C PHE A 146 11.69 -7.86 -33.83
N ILE A 147 11.78 -9.05 -33.25
CA ILE A 147 13.04 -9.76 -33.06
C ILE A 147 13.01 -11.10 -33.82
N PRO A 148 14.17 -11.65 -34.19
CA PRO A 148 14.21 -13.02 -34.72
C PRO A 148 13.67 -14.01 -33.66
N ASN A 149 13.02 -15.07 -34.14
CA ASN A 149 12.60 -16.19 -33.30
C ASN A 149 13.82 -17.06 -32.91
N PHE A 150 13.61 -18.18 -32.23
CA PHE A 150 14.65 -19.05 -31.67
C PHE A 150 15.60 -19.68 -32.71
N ASP A 151 15.17 -19.85 -33.96
CA ASP A 151 15.93 -20.42 -35.08
C ASP A 151 16.24 -19.41 -36.19
N GLU A 152 15.93 -18.15 -35.99
CA GLU A 152 16.14 -17.02 -36.90
C GLU A 152 15.41 -17.15 -38.25
N THR A 153 14.44 -18.05 -38.36
CA THR A 153 13.66 -18.24 -39.60
C THR A 153 12.46 -17.29 -39.70
N GLU A 154 11.92 -16.85 -38.56
CA GLU A 154 10.76 -15.98 -38.47
C GLU A 154 11.06 -14.78 -37.58
N LYS A 155 10.16 -13.81 -37.59
CA LYS A 155 10.21 -12.68 -36.69
C LYS A 155 8.98 -12.66 -35.80
N GLU A 156 9.20 -12.31 -34.52
CA GLU A 156 8.12 -12.17 -33.54
C GLU A 156 8.13 -10.78 -32.91
N PRO A 157 6.96 -10.22 -32.51
CA PRO A 157 6.91 -8.93 -31.86
C PRO A 157 7.43 -9.03 -30.42
N THR A 158 8.15 -8.02 -29.98
CA THR A 158 8.61 -7.89 -28.58
C THR A 158 7.47 -7.57 -27.63
N VAL A 159 6.48 -6.84 -28.13
CA VAL A 159 5.28 -6.40 -27.42
C VAL A 159 4.15 -6.20 -28.43
N LEU A 160 2.90 -6.32 -28.00
CA LEU A 160 1.76 -5.99 -28.86
C LEU A 160 1.38 -4.50 -28.69
N PRO A 161 0.75 -3.89 -29.73
CA PRO A 161 0.28 -2.51 -29.64
C PRO A 161 -0.67 -2.23 -28.49
N SER A 162 -1.54 -3.16 -28.14
CA SER A 162 -2.42 -3.14 -26.96
C SER A 162 -3.17 -1.83 -26.78
N ARG A 163 -4.20 -1.58 -27.55
CA ARG A 163 -4.98 -0.32 -27.49
C ARG A 163 -5.79 -0.12 -26.21
N PHE A 164 -5.87 -1.10 -25.36
CA PHE A 164 -6.43 -1.00 -24.02
C PHE A 164 -5.45 -1.54 -22.98
N PRO A 165 -5.53 -1.11 -21.72
CA PRO A 165 -4.58 -1.47 -20.67
C PRO A 165 -4.77 -2.91 -20.16
N ASN A 166 -4.40 -3.89 -20.97
CA ASN A 166 -4.68 -5.30 -20.74
C ASN A 166 -4.11 -5.83 -19.42
N LEU A 167 -2.95 -5.36 -18.98
CA LEU A 167 -2.35 -5.81 -17.73
C LEU A 167 -3.29 -5.63 -16.53
N LEU A 168 -3.90 -4.47 -16.40
CA LEU A 168 -4.84 -4.17 -15.32
C LEU A 168 -6.23 -4.74 -15.59
N VAL A 169 -6.67 -4.72 -16.83
CA VAL A 169 -8.02 -5.17 -17.21
C VAL A 169 -8.20 -6.66 -17.01
N ASN A 170 -7.27 -7.48 -17.50
CA ASN A 170 -7.32 -8.94 -17.34
C ASN A 170 -6.52 -9.47 -16.16
N GLY A 171 -5.60 -8.69 -15.64
CA GLY A 171 -4.70 -9.15 -14.60
C GLY A 171 -3.77 -10.28 -15.06
N THR A 172 -3.00 -10.80 -14.13
CA THR A 172 -2.13 -11.96 -14.37
C THR A 172 -1.61 -12.52 -13.07
N SER A 173 -1.25 -13.78 -13.05
CA SER A 173 -0.52 -14.42 -11.95
C SER A 173 0.67 -15.19 -12.49
N GLY A 174 1.78 -15.20 -11.78
CA GLY A 174 2.98 -15.92 -12.19
C GLY A 174 3.98 -16.07 -11.08
N ILE A 175 4.69 -17.20 -11.07
CA ILE A 175 5.73 -17.50 -10.09
C ILE A 175 7.05 -17.59 -10.85
N ALA A 176 7.95 -16.68 -10.53
CA ALA A 176 9.32 -16.68 -11.03
C ALA A 176 10.29 -17.12 -9.93
N VAL A 177 11.58 -17.08 -10.21
CA VAL A 177 12.60 -17.41 -9.23
C VAL A 177 12.82 -16.21 -8.29
N GLY A 178 12.55 -16.41 -7.01
CA GLY A 178 12.71 -15.38 -5.98
C GLY A 178 11.63 -14.28 -5.95
N MET A 179 10.67 -14.32 -6.86
CA MET A 179 9.59 -13.34 -6.95
C MET A 179 8.32 -13.91 -7.57
N ALA A 180 7.20 -13.27 -7.31
CA ALA A 180 5.92 -13.63 -7.91
C ALA A 180 5.13 -12.37 -8.27
N THR A 181 4.24 -12.51 -9.25
CA THR A 181 3.25 -11.49 -9.60
C THR A 181 1.85 -12.03 -9.39
N ASN A 182 0.95 -11.18 -8.94
CA ASN A 182 -0.46 -11.50 -8.79
C ASN A 182 -1.28 -10.22 -8.92
N ILE A 183 -1.58 -9.85 -10.14
CA ILE A 183 -2.30 -8.62 -10.46
C ILE A 183 -3.77 -8.97 -10.69
N PRO A 184 -4.71 -8.38 -9.93
CA PRO A 184 -6.13 -8.67 -10.10
C PRO A 184 -6.68 -8.03 -11.38
N PRO A 185 -7.71 -8.62 -11.99
CA PRO A 185 -8.43 -8.00 -13.10
C PRO A 185 -9.27 -6.80 -12.63
N HIS A 186 -9.57 -5.89 -13.56
CA HIS A 186 -10.31 -4.65 -13.32
C HIS A 186 -11.38 -4.41 -14.37
N ASN A 187 -12.32 -3.53 -14.06
CA ASN A 187 -13.34 -3.09 -15.02
C ASN A 187 -12.71 -2.21 -16.10
N LEU A 188 -13.01 -2.49 -17.36
CA LEU A 188 -12.43 -1.79 -18.52
C LEU A 188 -12.77 -0.28 -18.51
N ARG A 189 -14.00 0.08 -18.20
CA ARG A 189 -14.44 1.50 -18.16
C ARG A 189 -13.71 2.28 -17.08
N GLU A 190 -13.52 1.69 -15.89
CA GLU A 190 -12.81 2.34 -14.78
C GLU A 190 -11.33 2.58 -15.11
N VAL A 191 -10.65 1.56 -15.65
CA VAL A 191 -9.22 1.69 -16.00
C VAL A 191 -9.01 2.68 -17.14
N ILE A 192 -9.86 2.63 -18.17
CA ILE A 192 -9.81 3.60 -19.27
C ILE A 192 -10.09 5.02 -18.78
N SER A 193 -11.05 5.20 -17.88
CA SER A 193 -11.33 6.50 -17.27
C SER A 193 -10.13 7.05 -16.49
N ALA A 194 -9.39 6.18 -15.82
CA ALA A 194 -8.14 6.57 -15.15
C ALA A 194 -7.04 7.00 -16.13
N VAL A 195 -6.89 6.28 -17.24
CA VAL A 195 -5.95 6.68 -18.31
C VAL A 195 -6.36 8.03 -18.93
N VAL A 196 -7.65 8.25 -19.16
CA VAL A 196 -8.18 9.51 -19.67
C VAL A 196 -7.93 10.66 -18.69
N GLN A 197 -8.05 10.44 -17.39
CA GLN A 197 -7.72 11.45 -16.38
C GLN A 197 -6.25 11.88 -16.47
N ILE A 198 -5.34 10.92 -16.61
CA ILE A 198 -3.90 11.23 -16.80
C ILE A 198 -3.66 12.02 -18.08
N ILE A 199 -4.33 11.65 -19.17
CA ILE A 199 -4.25 12.38 -20.45
C ILE A 199 -4.75 13.80 -20.29
N ASP A 200 -5.90 14.00 -19.66
CA ASP A 200 -6.49 15.33 -19.46
C ASP A 200 -5.61 16.22 -18.60
N ASP A 201 -5.00 15.68 -17.55
CA ASP A 201 -4.07 16.42 -16.70
C ASP A 201 -2.81 16.85 -17.48
N GLN A 202 -2.28 15.99 -18.34
CA GLN A 202 -1.14 16.32 -19.19
C GLN A 202 -1.49 17.38 -20.27
N ILE A 203 -2.70 17.32 -20.85
CA ILE A 203 -3.18 18.32 -21.82
C ILE A 203 -3.37 19.68 -21.14
N ALA A 204 -3.83 19.69 -19.89
CA ALA A 204 -4.03 20.89 -19.09
C ALA A 204 -2.72 21.44 -18.45
N ASP A 205 -1.56 20.87 -18.75
CA ASP A 205 -0.26 21.22 -18.16
C ASP A 205 -0.22 21.16 -16.62
N LYS A 206 -1.01 20.27 -16.02
CA LYS A 206 -0.94 19.97 -14.60
C LYS A 206 0.38 19.26 -14.28
N GLU A 207 1.04 19.64 -13.20
CA GLU A 207 2.36 19.09 -12.86
C GLU A 207 2.35 17.56 -12.76
N GLU A 208 1.43 16.98 -11.99
CA GLU A 208 1.28 15.51 -11.89
C GLU A 208 -0.15 15.11 -11.52
N THR A 209 -0.62 13.97 -12.03
CA THR A 209 -1.82 13.29 -11.53
C THR A 209 -1.48 12.57 -10.23
N THR A 210 -2.31 12.73 -9.20
CA THR A 210 -2.10 12.10 -7.90
C THR A 210 -2.71 10.71 -7.85
N ILE A 211 -2.19 9.86 -6.96
CA ILE A 211 -2.77 8.53 -6.74
C ILE A 211 -4.18 8.60 -6.16
N GLU A 212 -4.48 9.64 -5.38
CA GLU A 212 -5.81 9.90 -4.81
C GLU A 212 -6.88 10.07 -5.88
N GLU A 213 -6.58 10.84 -6.92
CA GLU A 213 -7.49 11.04 -8.06
C GLU A 213 -7.77 9.74 -8.80
N ILE A 214 -6.77 8.88 -8.94
CA ILE A 214 -6.92 7.57 -9.57
C ILE A 214 -7.75 6.63 -8.70
N LEU A 215 -7.58 6.66 -7.37
CA LEU A 215 -8.38 5.87 -6.42
C LEU A 215 -9.87 6.24 -6.43
N GLU A 216 -10.19 7.48 -6.74
CA GLU A 216 -11.59 7.91 -6.91
C GLU A 216 -12.24 7.33 -8.18
N ILE A 217 -11.47 7.00 -9.19
CA ILE A 217 -11.93 6.47 -10.48
C ILE A 217 -11.93 4.94 -10.47
N VAL A 218 -10.80 4.31 -10.13
CA VAL A 218 -10.67 2.86 -10.05
C VAL A 218 -11.01 2.41 -8.64
N LYS A 219 -12.24 1.96 -8.45
CA LYS A 219 -12.78 1.61 -7.13
C LYS A 219 -12.15 0.36 -6.53
N GLY A 220 -11.73 -0.58 -7.37
CA GLY A 220 -11.13 -1.83 -6.93
C GLY A 220 -11.08 -2.86 -8.06
N PRO A 221 -10.54 -4.06 -7.77
CA PRO A 221 -10.59 -5.18 -8.69
C PRO A 221 -12.02 -5.54 -9.12
N ASP A 222 -12.15 -6.08 -10.31
CA ASP A 222 -13.41 -6.58 -10.87
C ASP A 222 -13.19 -7.99 -11.39
N PHE A 223 -13.50 -8.99 -10.56
CA PHE A 223 -13.24 -10.39 -10.88
C PHE A 223 -14.28 -10.94 -11.86
N PRO A 224 -13.87 -11.84 -12.79
CA PRO A 224 -14.78 -12.46 -13.75
C PRO A 224 -15.86 -13.29 -13.07
N THR A 225 -15.58 -13.83 -11.88
CA THR A 225 -16.50 -14.63 -11.09
C THR A 225 -17.44 -13.81 -10.19
N GLY A 226 -17.35 -12.48 -10.21
CA GLY A 226 -18.14 -11.60 -9.35
C GLY A 226 -17.64 -11.60 -7.92
N ALA A 227 -18.46 -12.08 -7.00
CA ALA A 227 -18.23 -12.07 -5.56
C ALA A 227 -18.23 -10.66 -4.95
N GLU A 228 -17.88 -10.54 -3.69
CA GLU A 228 -17.88 -9.28 -2.95
C GLU A 228 -16.52 -9.04 -2.30
N ILE A 229 -15.96 -7.88 -2.51
CA ILE A 229 -14.74 -7.43 -1.80
C ILE A 229 -15.17 -6.79 -0.50
N LEU A 230 -14.52 -7.17 0.60
CA LEU A 230 -14.76 -6.64 1.93
C LEU A 230 -13.84 -5.47 2.24
N GLY A 231 -14.41 -4.27 2.27
CA GLY A 231 -13.72 -3.03 2.60
C GLY A 231 -12.78 -2.50 1.51
N THR A 232 -12.28 -1.29 1.71
CA THR A 232 -11.43 -0.58 0.75
C THR A 232 -9.96 -0.52 1.16
N ARG A 233 -9.66 -0.78 2.44
CA ARG A 233 -8.30 -0.64 2.98
C ARG A 233 -7.25 -1.48 2.25
N GLY A 234 -7.57 -2.75 1.95
CA GLY A 234 -6.66 -3.63 1.23
C GLY A 234 -6.45 -3.19 -0.22
N ILE A 235 -7.48 -2.60 -0.83
CA ILE A 235 -7.42 -2.02 -2.18
C ILE A 235 -6.49 -0.80 -2.19
N GLU A 236 -6.69 0.13 -1.26
CA GLU A 236 -5.86 1.33 -1.15
C GLU A 236 -4.40 1.00 -0.88
N GLU A 237 -4.12 0.07 0.03
CA GLU A 237 -2.76 -0.40 0.31
C GLU A 237 -2.10 -0.98 -0.96
N ALA A 238 -2.81 -1.84 -1.69
CA ALA A 238 -2.32 -2.44 -2.93
C ALA A 238 -2.03 -1.39 -4.01
N TYR A 239 -2.92 -0.42 -4.19
CA TYR A 239 -2.78 0.60 -5.22
C TYR A 239 -1.73 1.66 -4.92
N ARG A 240 -1.45 1.92 -3.63
CA ARG A 240 -0.40 2.86 -3.21
C ARG A 240 0.99 2.24 -3.19
N THR A 241 1.09 0.98 -2.79
CA THR A 241 2.39 0.33 -2.54
C THR A 241 2.75 -0.76 -3.56
N GLY A 242 1.80 -1.18 -4.39
CA GLY A 242 1.94 -2.34 -5.27
C GLY A 242 1.78 -3.69 -4.56
N ARG A 243 1.50 -3.69 -3.26
CA ARG A 243 1.24 -4.90 -2.47
C ARG A 243 0.09 -4.68 -1.49
N GLY A 244 -0.78 -5.67 -1.37
CA GLY A 244 -1.90 -5.59 -0.44
C GLY A 244 -2.65 -6.90 -0.34
N LYS A 245 -3.56 -6.97 0.63
CA LYS A 245 -4.42 -8.14 0.87
C LYS A 245 -5.86 -7.72 0.73
N ILE A 246 -6.55 -8.28 -0.25
CA ILE A 246 -7.96 -8.00 -0.52
C ILE A 246 -8.75 -9.23 -0.10
N ARG A 247 -9.69 -9.04 0.82
CA ARG A 247 -10.60 -10.12 1.22
C ARG A 247 -11.78 -10.17 0.26
N VAL A 248 -12.05 -11.36 -0.25
CA VAL A 248 -13.14 -11.63 -1.19
C VAL A 248 -14.06 -12.67 -0.58
N ARG A 249 -15.35 -12.39 -0.60
CA ARG A 249 -16.40 -13.26 -0.04
C ARG A 249 -17.38 -13.68 -1.12
N ALA A 250 -17.80 -14.94 -1.05
CA ALA A 250 -18.86 -15.47 -1.89
C ALA A 250 -20.17 -14.69 -1.71
N VAL A 251 -20.95 -14.58 -2.77
CA VAL A 251 -22.31 -14.06 -2.68
C VAL A 251 -23.23 -15.18 -2.23
N THR A 252 -23.86 -14.97 -1.07
CA THR A 252 -24.73 -15.95 -0.43
C THR A 252 -26.09 -15.36 -0.12
N ASN A 253 -27.12 -16.20 -0.13
CA ASN A 253 -28.46 -15.85 0.27
C ASN A 253 -29.03 -16.93 1.20
N ILE A 254 -29.79 -16.54 2.20
CA ILE A 254 -30.47 -17.45 3.10
C ILE A 254 -31.93 -17.53 2.66
N GLU A 255 -32.37 -18.70 2.23
CA GLU A 255 -33.75 -18.96 1.80
C GLU A 255 -34.49 -19.83 2.82
N PRO A 256 -35.73 -19.45 3.21
CA PRO A 256 -36.56 -20.31 4.05
C PRO A 256 -37.07 -21.52 3.24
N MET A 257 -37.13 -22.66 3.89
CA MET A 257 -37.68 -23.89 3.35
C MET A 257 -39.02 -24.23 4.00
N GLN A 258 -39.73 -25.17 3.40
CA GLN A 258 -40.88 -25.76 4.05
C GLN A 258 -40.46 -26.39 5.39
N ASN A 259 -41.36 -26.40 6.38
CA ASN A 259 -41.12 -26.94 7.73
C ASN A 259 -40.19 -26.11 8.64
N GLY A 260 -39.99 -24.83 8.36
CA GLY A 260 -39.18 -23.93 9.20
C GLY A 260 -37.68 -24.17 9.18
N LYS A 261 -37.19 -24.91 8.21
CA LYS A 261 -35.76 -25.04 7.90
C LYS A 261 -35.28 -23.86 7.02
N ASN A 262 -33.99 -23.62 7.03
CA ASN A 262 -33.33 -22.67 6.14
C ASN A 262 -32.29 -23.37 5.29
N ARG A 263 -31.97 -22.78 4.16
CA ARG A 263 -30.86 -23.20 3.32
C ARG A 263 -30.02 -21.99 2.94
N ILE A 264 -28.72 -22.20 2.80
CA ILE A 264 -27.78 -21.22 2.30
C ILE A 264 -27.54 -21.52 0.82
N ILE A 265 -27.78 -20.54 -0.04
CA ILE A 265 -27.53 -20.61 -1.47
C ILE A 265 -26.32 -19.77 -1.78
N VAL A 266 -25.32 -20.35 -2.43
CA VAL A 266 -24.13 -19.68 -2.92
C VAL A 266 -24.23 -19.52 -4.42
N THR A 267 -24.23 -18.30 -4.91
CA THR A 267 -24.39 -17.96 -6.34
C THR A 267 -23.10 -17.48 -6.99
N GLU A 268 -22.17 -16.93 -6.25
CA GLU A 268 -20.89 -16.48 -6.74
C GLU A 268 -19.78 -16.89 -5.77
N LEU A 269 -18.63 -17.27 -6.31
CA LEU A 269 -17.44 -17.65 -5.52
C LEU A 269 -16.31 -16.64 -5.69
N PRO A 270 -15.41 -16.53 -4.71
CA PRO A 270 -14.17 -15.77 -4.87
C PRO A 270 -13.38 -16.25 -6.09
N TYR A 271 -12.63 -15.33 -6.69
CA TYR A 271 -11.82 -15.59 -7.85
C TYR A 271 -10.79 -16.70 -7.60
N MET A 272 -10.60 -17.59 -8.58
CA MET A 272 -9.71 -18.75 -8.54
C MET A 272 -10.08 -19.86 -7.54
N VAL A 273 -11.27 -19.84 -7.00
CA VAL A 273 -11.76 -20.92 -6.12
C VAL A 273 -12.38 -22.04 -6.95
N ASN A 274 -11.93 -23.27 -6.69
CA ASN A 274 -12.49 -24.47 -7.28
C ASN A 274 -13.76 -24.88 -6.53
N LYS A 275 -14.91 -24.90 -7.25
CA LYS A 275 -16.23 -25.21 -6.66
C LYS A 275 -16.31 -26.62 -6.12
N ALA A 276 -15.85 -27.63 -6.83
CA ALA A 276 -15.90 -29.02 -6.40
C ALA A 276 -15.09 -29.26 -5.12
N ARG A 277 -13.86 -28.73 -5.06
CA ARG A 277 -13.01 -28.81 -3.85
C ARG A 277 -13.61 -28.07 -2.66
N LEU A 278 -14.27 -26.95 -2.91
CA LEU A 278 -14.97 -26.21 -1.86
C LEU A 278 -16.10 -27.05 -1.28
N ILE A 279 -16.92 -27.68 -2.11
CA ILE A 279 -18.01 -28.56 -1.69
C ILE A 279 -17.47 -29.77 -0.91
N GLU A 280 -16.41 -30.41 -1.38
CA GLU A 280 -15.72 -31.48 -0.66
C GLU A 280 -15.21 -31.02 0.71
N LYS A 281 -14.63 -29.82 0.78
CA LYS A 281 -14.15 -29.24 2.05
C LYS A 281 -15.27 -28.99 3.03
N ILE A 282 -16.41 -28.49 2.57
CA ILE A 282 -17.59 -28.32 3.42
C ILE A 282 -18.08 -29.67 3.94
N ALA A 283 -18.19 -30.68 3.09
CA ALA A 283 -18.60 -32.05 3.46
C ALA A 283 -17.62 -32.67 4.48
N GLU A 284 -16.32 -32.44 4.31
CA GLU A 284 -15.28 -32.90 5.26
C GLU A 284 -15.47 -32.25 6.65
N LEU A 285 -15.70 -30.93 6.69
CA LEU A 285 -15.93 -30.22 7.95
C LEU A 285 -17.18 -30.68 8.70
N VAL A 286 -18.24 -31.08 7.98
CA VAL A 286 -19.44 -31.65 8.53
C VAL A 286 -19.17 -33.07 9.08
N ARG A 287 -18.49 -33.91 8.33
CA ARG A 287 -18.08 -35.25 8.73
C ARG A 287 -17.19 -35.25 9.99
N ASP A 288 -16.22 -34.31 10.02
CA ASP A 288 -15.32 -34.16 11.15
C ASP A 288 -15.95 -33.44 12.36
N LYS A 289 -17.23 -33.11 12.29
CA LYS A 289 -18.00 -32.40 13.34
C LYS A 289 -17.39 -31.01 13.72
N LYS A 290 -16.67 -30.39 12.83
CA LYS A 290 -16.17 -29.02 13.01
C LYS A 290 -17.26 -27.98 12.77
N ILE A 291 -18.20 -28.30 11.88
CA ILE A 291 -19.43 -27.54 11.66
C ILE A 291 -20.58 -28.47 11.87
N ASP A 292 -21.47 -28.12 12.83
CA ASP A 292 -22.70 -28.84 13.12
C ASP A 292 -23.91 -28.05 12.62
N GLY A 293 -24.94 -28.76 12.15
CA GLY A 293 -26.18 -28.13 11.70
C GLY A 293 -26.43 -28.13 10.19
N ILE A 294 -25.54 -28.67 9.40
CA ILE A 294 -25.72 -28.88 7.96
C ILE A 294 -26.31 -30.30 7.78
N THR A 295 -27.45 -30.38 7.11
CA THR A 295 -28.17 -31.66 6.87
C THR A 295 -27.95 -32.21 5.49
N ASP A 296 -27.80 -31.35 4.49
CA ASP A 296 -27.52 -31.74 3.09
C ASP A 296 -26.70 -30.70 2.39
N LEU A 297 -25.94 -31.13 1.40
CA LEU A 297 -25.05 -30.29 0.57
C LEU A 297 -25.15 -30.80 -0.87
N SER A 298 -25.63 -29.95 -1.76
CA SER A 298 -25.82 -30.29 -3.17
C SER A 298 -25.34 -29.18 -4.10
N ASP A 299 -24.79 -29.57 -5.23
CA ASP A 299 -24.49 -28.68 -6.33
C ASP A 299 -25.67 -28.68 -7.32
N GLN A 300 -26.38 -27.57 -7.39
CA GLN A 300 -27.53 -27.35 -8.26
C GLN A 300 -27.20 -26.43 -9.43
N SER A 301 -25.92 -26.21 -9.71
CA SER A 301 -25.47 -25.36 -10.81
C SER A 301 -25.96 -25.90 -12.15
N ASN A 302 -26.45 -25.00 -13.00
CA ASN A 302 -26.96 -25.32 -14.33
C ASN A 302 -26.58 -24.22 -15.35
N ARG A 303 -27.23 -24.20 -16.50
CA ARG A 303 -27.00 -23.20 -17.56
C ARG A 303 -27.45 -21.77 -17.15
N GLU A 304 -28.30 -21.63 -16.16
CA GLU A 304 -28.75 -20.34 -15.63
C GLU A 304 -27.73 -19.71 -14.67
N GLY A 305 -26.81 -20.50 -14.12
CA GLY A 305 -25.75 -20.03 -13.24
C GLY A 305 -25.32 -21.03 -12.18
N MET A 306 -24.38 -20.57 -11.35
CA MET A 306 -23.88 -21.30 -10.19
C MET A 306 -24.92 -21.30 -9.08
N ARG A 307 -25.13 -22.45 -8.45
CA ARG A 307 -25.99 -22.62 -7.30
C ARG A 307 -25.49 -23.75 -6.43
N ILE A 308 -24.87 -23.45 -5.32
CA ILE A 308 -24.53 -24.40 -4.26
C ILE A 308 -25.59 -24.30 -3.19
N CYS A 309 -26.25 -25.40 -2.86
CA CYS A 309 -27.29 -25.47 -1.85
C CYS A 309 -26.79 -26.17 -0.59
N ILE A 310 -26.85 -25.47 0.55
CA ILE A 310 -26.45 -25.97 1.86
C ILE A 310 -27.71 -25.95 2.74
N GLU A 311 -28.32 -27.12 2.98
CA GLU A 311 -29.51 -27.25 3.82
C GLU A 311 -29.14 -27.35 5.30
N LEU A 312 -29.86 -26.60 6.12
CA LEU A 312 -29.58 -26.49 7.54
C LEU A 312 -30.62 -27.20 8.38
N ARG A 313 -30.23 -27.67 9.58
CA ARG A 313 -31.11 -28.19 10.59
C ARG A 313 -32.02 -27.07 11.14
N ARG A 314 -33.21 -27.43 11.60
CA ARG A 314 -34.23 -26.46 12.02
C ARG A 314 -33.82 -25.57 13.20
N ASP A 315 -33.00 -26.09 14.09
CA ASP A 315 -32.62 -25.48 15.37
C ASP A 315 -31.35 -24.61 15.30
N VAL A 316 -30.74 -24.44 14.13
CA VAL A 316 -29.52 -23.70 13.99
C VAL A 316 -29.76 -22.29 13.39
N ASN A 317 -28.95 -21.33 13.82
CA ASN A 317 -28.95 -20.00 13.21
C ASN A 317 -28.14 -20.01 11.91
N PRO A 318 -28.75 -19.69 10.75
CA PRO A 318 -28.07 -19.71 9.47
C PRO A 318 -26.82 -18.78 9.39
N ASN A 319 -26.88 -17.64 10.06
CA ASN A 319 -25.77 -16.70 10.07
C ASN A 319 -24.56 -17.25 10.84
N VAL A 320 -24.77 -18.01 11.90
CA VAL A 320 -23.67 -18.65 12.65
C VAL A 320 -22.96 -19.69 11.78
N ILE A 321 -23.73 -20.52 11.09
CA ILE A 321 -23.18 -21.51 10.16
C ILE A 321 -22.43 -20.83 9.02
N LEU A 322 -23.00 -19.79 8.45
CA LEU A 322 -22.39 -19.03 7.38
C LEU A 322 -21.05 -18.41 7.81
N ASN A 323 -20.97 -17.84 9.00
CA ASN A 323 -19.73 -17.28 9.56
C ASN A 323 -18.67 -18.38 9.81
N GLN A 324 -19.08 -19.57 10.23
CA GLN A 324 -18.18 -20.72 10.36
C GLN A 324 -17.64 -21.17 8.99
N LEU A 325 -18.48 -21.17 7.96
CA LEU A 325 -18.08 -21.48 6.60
C LEU A 325 -17.09 -20.45 6.06
N TYR A 326 -17.29 -19.16 6.29
CA TYR A 326 -16.33 -18.11 5.92
C TYR A 326 -14.99 -18.28 6.62
N LYS A 327 -14.99 -18.72 7.87
CA LYS A 327 -13.77 -18.91 8.65
C LYS A 327 -12.96 -20.15 8.23
N HIS A 328 -13.62 -21.21 7.81
CA HIS A 328 -13.00 -22.53 7.61
C HIS A 328 -12.91 -22.99 6.15
N THR A 329 -13.49 -22.22 5.22
CA THR A 329 -13.52 -22.58 3.79
C THR A 329 -13.16 -21.38 2.90
N GLN A 330 -12.96 -21.66 1.62
CA GLN A 330 -12.73 -20.63 0.59
C GLN A 330 -14.01 -19.88 0.15
N LEU A 331 -15.12 -19.99 0.87
CA LEU A 331 -16.25 -19.07 0.70
C LEU A 331 -15.87 -17.63 1.06
N GLN A 332 -14.83 -17.47 1.83
CA GLN A 332 -14.10 -16.21 1.99
C GLN A 332 -12.61 -16.51 1.84
N ASP A 333 -11.96 -15.79 0.96
CA ASP A 333 -10.54 -15.96 0.69
C ASP A 333 -9.83 -14.61 0.59
N THR A 334 -8.52 -14.63 0.68
CA THR A 334 -7.70 -13.42 0.59
C THR A 334 -6.90 -13.43 -0.70
N PHE A 335 -7.15 -12.46 -1.55
CA PHE A 335 -6.35 -12.23 -2.75
C PHE A 335 -5.13 -11.38 -2.38
N GLY A 336 -3.95 -11.98 -2.43
CA GLY A 336 -2.69 -11.28 -2.18
C GLY A 336 -2.23 -10.55 -3.42
N VAL A 337 -2.37 -9.23 -3.46
CA VAL A 337 -1.96 -8.40 -4.60
C VAL A 337 -0.45 -8.21 -4.60
N ILE A 338 0.18 -8.48 -5.73
CA ILE A 338 1.58 -8.19 -6.02
C ILE A 338 1.65 -7.63 -7.44
N MET A 339 1.79 -6.32 -7.54
CA MET A 339 1.78 -5.61 -8.83
C MET A 339 3.19 -5.55 -9.43
N LEU A 340 3.71 -6.72 -9.77
CA LEU A 340 5.02 -6.91 -10.38
C LEU A 340 4.88 -7.17 -11.88
N ALA A 341 5.58 -6.39 -12.69
CA ALA A 341 5.66 -6.60 -14.13
C ALA A 341 7.05 -6.23 -14.65
N LEU A 342 7.34 -6.58 -15.90
CA LEU A 342 8.59 -6.21 -16.56
C LEU A 342 8.50 -4.80 -17.14
N VAL A 343 9.47 -3.98 -16.78
CA VAL A 343 9.75 -2.66 -17.38
C VAL A 343 11.14 -2.75 -18.00
N ASP A 344 11.25 -2.60 -19.29
CA ASP A 344 12.51 -2.75 -20.02
C ASP A 344 13.27 -4.05 -19.66
N ASN A 345 12.53 -5.16 -19.65
CA ASN A 345 13.00 -6.49 -19.25
C ASN A 345 13.48 -6.63 -17.79
N GLN A 346 13.23 -5.64 -16.94
CA GLN A 346 13.55 -5.70 -15.52
C GLN A 346 12.28 -5.82 -14.67
N PRO A 347 12.23 -6.72 -13.68
CA PRO A 347 11.07 -6.85 -12.81
C PRO A 347 10.97 -5.64 -11.86
N LYS A 348 9.80 -5.02 -11.82
CA LYS A 348 9.52 -3.88 -10.96
C LYS A 348 8.15 -4.04 -10.29
N VAL A 349 8.10 -3.84 -8.98
CA VAL A 349 6.83 -3.66 -8.26
C VAL A 349 6.42 -2.20 -8.41
N MET A 350 5.20 -1.99 -8.89
CA MET A 350 4.67 -0.67 -9.21
C MET A 350 3.36 -0.40 -8.48
N ASN A 351 3.07 0.86 -8.21
CA ASN A 351 1.73 1.27 -7.80
C ASN A 351 0.80 1.39 -9.02
N LEU A 352 -0.49 1.61 -8.78
CA LEU A 352 -1.48 1.68 -9.85
C LEU A 352 -1.19 2.82 -10.83
N LEU A 353 -0.82 3.99 -10.33
CA LEU A 353 -0.51 5.17 -11.15
C LEU A 353 0.70 4.93 -12.05
N GLU A 354 1.76 4.32 -11.54
CA GLU A 354 2.96 3.98 -12.33
C GLU A 354 2.62 3.03 -13.49
N MET A 355 1.79 2.00 -13.24
CA MET A 355 1.36 1.07 -14.28
C MET A 355 0.58 1.77 -15.40
N LEU A 356 -0.32 2.67 -15.04
CA LEU A 356 -1.09 3.47 -16.01
C LEU A 356 -0.19 4.41 -16.80
N GLN A 357 0.81 5.02 -16.17
CA GLN A 357 1.77 5.89 -16.83
C GLN A 357 2.67 5.14 -17.82
N TYR A 358 3.14 3.95 -17.47
CA TYR A 358 3.89 3.10 -18.40
C TYR A 358 3.06 2.65 -19.60
N TYR A 359 1.80 2.29 -19.35
CA TYR A 359 0.87 1.98 -20.44
C TYR A 359 0.65 3.19 -21.38
N LEU A 360 0.43 4.37 -20.82
CA LEU A 360 0.24 5.57 -21.62
C LEU A 360 1.49 5.92 -22.45
N ARG A 361 2.68 5.79 -21.90
CA ARG A 361 3.94 5.98 -22.66
C ARG A 361 4.03 5.00 -23.82
N HIS A 362 3.63 3.75 -23.61
CA HIS A 362 3.58 2.78 -24.70
C HIS A 362 2.60 3.20 -25.79
N GLN A 363 1.42 3.71 -25.44
CA GLN A 363 0.47 4.23 -26.41
C GLN A 363 0.99 5.46 -27.14
N GLU A 364 1.67 6.35 -26.47
CA GLU A 364 2.33 7.49 -27.09
C GLU A 364 3.33 7.02 -28.19
N ASP A 365 4.14 6.02 -27.87
CA ASP A 365 5.09 5.44 -28.84
C ASP A 365 4.38 4.76 -30.00
N VAL A 366 3.40 3.92 -29.73
CA VAL A 366 2.62 3.19 -30.76
C VAL A 366 1.92 4.16 -31.70
N VAL A 367 1.25 5.15 -31.20
CA VAL A 367 0.51 6.13 -32.01
C VAL A 367 1.46 7.03 -32.80
N THR A 368 2.57 7.42 -32.21
CA THR A 368 3.62 8.18 -32.91
C THR A 368 4.18 7.38 -34.09
N ARG A 369 4.55 6.13 -33.87
CA ARG A 369 5.11 5.26 -34.92
C ARG A 369 4.10 4.94 -36.00
N ARG A 370 2.83 4.70 -35.64
CA ARG A 370 1.73 4.52 -36.58
C ARG A 370 1.53 5.76 -37.45
N THR A 371 1.44 6.92 -36.83
CA THR A 371 1.25 8.20 -37.53
C THR A 371 2.42 8.48 -38.48
N GLN A 372 3.65 8.19 -38.06
CA GLN A 372 4.83 8.32 -38.92
C GLN A 372 4.77 7.36 -40.12
N TYR A 373 4.34 6.11 -39.90
CA TYR A 373 4.16 5.16 -40.96
C TYR A 373 3.07 5.61 -41.96
N ASP A 374 1.92 6.05 -41.45
CA ASP A 374 0.81 6.54 -42.28
C ASP A 374 1.23 7.82 -43.04
N LEU A 375 2.00 8.71 -42.42
CA LEU A 375 2.57 9.89 -43.06
C LEU A 375 3.49 9.50 -44.21
N ASN A 376 4.42 8.59 -43.99
CA ASN A 376 5.35 8.13 -45.03
C ASN A 376 4.60 7.51 -46.20
N LYS A 377 3.61 6.68 -45.96
CA LYS A 377 2.78 6.05 -46.98
C LYS A 377 1.95 7.08 -47.75
N ALA A 378 1.36 8.05 -47.06
CA ALA A 378 0.63 9.14 -47.68
C ALA A 378 1.53 10.03 -48.56
N GLN A 379 2.73 10.34 -48.08
CA GLN A 379 3.73 11.08 -48.84
C GLN A 379 4.21 10.32 -50.08
N GLU A 380 4.51 9.03 -49.96
CA GLU A 380 4.86 8.15 -51.08
C GLU A 380 3.75 8.15 -52.16
N ARG A 381 2.50 7.98 -51.72
CA ARG A 381 1.36 7.98 -52.66
C ARG A 381 1.11 9.36 -53.29
N ALA A 382 1.18 10.44 -52.47
CA ALA A 382 1.04 11.80 -52.97
C ALA A 382 2.14 12.15 -53.99
N HIS A 383 3.34 11.71 -53.78
CA HIS A 383 4.47 11.90 -54.71
C HIS A 383 4.16 11.21 -56.06
N ILE A 384 3.65 10.00 -56.04
CA ILE A 384 3.24 9.29 -57.26
C ILE A 384 2.08 10.03 -57.97
N LEU A 385 1.05 10.47 -57.25
CA LEU A 385 -0.06 11.20 -57.81
C LEU A 385 0.36 12.55 -58.40
N GLU A 386 1.29 13.23 -57.79
CA GLU A 386 1.90 14.45 -58.33
C GLU A 386 2.55 14.22 -59.69
N GLY A 387 3.34 13.13 -59.79
CA GLY A 387 3.91 12.70 -61.07
C GLY A 387 2.89 12.38 -62.14
N LEU A 388 1.78 11.69 -61.75
CA LEU A 388 0.68 11.37 -62.68
C LEU A 388 -0.05 12.64 -63.14
N LEU A 389 -0.26 13.62 -62.24
CA LEU A 389 -0.89 14.90 -62.64
C LEU A 389 -0.01 15.68 -63.61
N ILE A 390 1.30 15.72 -63.38
CA ILE A 390 2.27 16.34 -64.31
C ILE A 390 2.16 15.65 -65.69
N ALA A 391 2.10 14.33 -65.71
CA ALA A 391 1.95 13.56 -66.95
C ALA A 391 0.60 13.84 -67.67
N LEU A 392 -0.49 13.95 -66.92
CA LEU A 392 -1.84 14.27 -67.51
C LEU A 392 -1.89 15.71 -68.04
N ASP A 393 -1.17 16.66 -67.45
CA ASP A 393 -1.08 18.03 -67.92
C ASP A 393 -0.31 18.14 -69.20
N ASN A 394 0.59 17.17 -69.49
CA ASN A 394 1.46 17.13 -70.68
C ASN A 394 1.30 15.85 -71.47
N ILE A 395 0.08 15.35 -71.59
CA ILE A 395 -0.18 13.96 -72.03
C ILE A 395 0.35 13.70 -73.43
N ASP A 396 0.24 14.64 -74.36
CA ASP A 396 0.68 14.46 -75.72
C ASP A 396 2.21 14.30 -75.84
N GLU A 397 2.94 15.04 -75.01
CA GLU A 397 4.38 14.94 -74.93
C GLU A 397 4.84 13.62 -74.26
N VAL A 398 4.14 13.18 -73.22
CA VAL A 398 4.39 11.90 -72.56
C VAL A 398 4.15 10.74 -73.54
N ILE A 399 3.07 10.76 -74.29
CA ILE A 399 2.78 9.72 -75.31
C ILE A 399 3.89 9.71 -76.37
N ARG A 400 4.30 10.86 -76.81
CA ARG A 400 5.39 10.98 -77.78
C ARG A 400 6.69 10.40 -77.32
N ILE A 401 7.10 10.66 -76.08
CA ILE A 401 8.31 10.12 -75.43
C ILE A 401 8.19 8.63 -75.32
N ILE A 402 7.12 8.09 -74.78
CA ILE A 402 6.92 6.66 -74.61
C ILE A 402 6.97 5.90 -75.93
N ARG A 403 6.29 6.44 -76.98
CA ARG A 403 6.25 5.83 -78.31
C ARG A 403 7.59 5.91 -79.02
N GLY A 404 8.41 6.95 -78.78
CA GLY A 404 9.71 7.15 -79.36
C GLY A 404 10.83 6.31 -78.73
N SER A 405 10.62 5.79 -77.54
CA SER A 405 11.58 5.01 -76.81
C SER A 405 11.63 3.55 -77.22
N LYS A 406 12.79 2.94 -77.24
CA LYS A 406 13.00 1.55 -77.63
C LYS A 406 12.63 0.53 -76.57
N ASN A 407 12.66 0.94 -75.32
CA ASN A 407 12.32 0.10 -74.14
C ASN A 407 11.82 0.95 -72.98
N VAL A 408 11.32 0.29 -71.96
CA VAL A 408 10.77 0.95 -70.74
C VAL A 408 11.81 1.78 -70.01
N GLN A 409 13.09 1.38 -69.94
CA GLN A 409 14.18 2.11 -69.23
C GLN A 409 14.50 3.42 -69.96
N GLU A 410 14.54 3.39 -71.29
CA GLU A 410 14.79 4.60 -72.12
C GLU A 410 13.61 5.59 -71.94
N ALA A 411 12.37 5.09 -71.97
CA ALA A 411 11.17 5.91 -71.74
C ALA A 411 11.18 6.56 -70.35
N LYS A 412 11.52 5.83 -69.31
CA LYS A 412 11.67 6.39 -67.93
C LYS A 412 12.75 7.43 -67.87
N ALA A 413 13.94 7.16 -68.44
CA ALA A 413 15.07 8.14 -68.43
C ALA A 413 14.72 9.45 -69.09
N GLU A 414 14.03 9.40 -70.23
CA GLU A 414 13.59 10.59 -70.95
C GLU A 414 12.50 11.37 -70.25
N LEU A 415 11.55 10.69 -69.58
CA LEU A 415 10.51 11.29 -68.76
C LEU A 415 11.11 11.99 -67.50
N ILE A 416 12.07 11.34 -66.87
CA ILE A 416 12.80 11.92 -65.74
C ILE A 416 13.57 13.19 -66.15
N LYS A 417 14.29 13.10 -67.25
CA LYS A 417 15.06 14.23 -67.84
C LYS A 417 14.14 15.38 -68.23
N ARG A 418 13.02 15.12 -68.80
CA ARG A 418 12.12 16.16 -69.40
C ARG A 418 11.31 16.91 -68.35
N PHE A 419 10.75 16.16 -67.37
CA PHE A 419 9.80 16.70 -66.38
C PHE A 419 10.39 16.78 -64.97
N GLY A 420 11.64 16.41 -64.73
CA GLY A 420 12.28 16.44 -63.42
C GLY A 420 11.62 15.44 -62.44
N LEU A 421 11.14 14.29 -62.92
CA LEU A 421 10.46 13.29 -62.14
C LEU A 421 11.45 12.36 -61.39
N SER A 422 10.99 11.72 -60.34
CA SER A 422 11.68 10.61 -59.72
C SER A 422 11.47 9.29 -60.48
N ASP A 423 12.31 8.32 -60.24
CA ASP A 423 12.17 6.99 -60.88
C ASP A 423 10.81 6.32 -60.61
N ALA A 424 10.31 6.46 -59.35
CA ALA A 424 9.00 5.96 -58.97
C ALA A 424 7.84 6.64 -59.71
N GLN A 425 7.94 8.01 -59.91
CA GLN A 425 6.94 8.73 -60.69
C GLN A 425 6.98 8.33 -62.16
N ALA A 426 8.16 8.19 -62.73
CA ALA A 426 8.31 7.76 -64.12
C ALA A 426 7.80 6.34 -64.32
N GLN A 427 8.03 5.43 -63.41
CA GLN A 427 7.50 4.07 -63.44
C GLN A 427 5.96 4.07 -63.38
N ALA A 428 5.37 4.85 -62.52
CA ALA A 428 3.92 5.02 -62.43
C ALA A 428 3.30 5.58 -63.72
N ILE A 429 3.96 6.47 -64.43
CA ILE A 429 3.51 7.02 -65.65
C ILE A 429 3.58 5.97 -66.77
N VAL A 430 4.63 5.20 -66.84
CA VAL A 430 4.78 4.11 -67.87
C VAL A 430 3.78 2.99 -67.60
N ASP A 431 3.45 2.68 -66.40
CA ASP A 431 2.46 1.66 -66.01
C ASP A 431 1.00 2.14 -66.08
N MET A 432 0.78 3.42 -66.46
CA MET A 432 -0.54 4.04 -66.48
C MET A 432 -1.41 3.39 -67.55
N ARG A 433 -2.63 3.05 -67.18
CA ARG A 433 -3.63 2.44 -68.10
C ARG A 433 -4.28 3.50 -68.94
N LEU A 434 -4.60 3.18 -70.23
CA LEU A 434 -5.24 4.11 -71.14
C LEU A 434 -6.56 4.75 -70.62
N ARG A 435 -7.30 4.03 -69.79
CA ARG A 435 -8.51 4.60 -69.14
C ARG A 435 -8.23 5.78 -68.24
N ALA A 436 -7.05 5.88 -67.66
CA ALA A 436 -6.66 7.00 -66.79
C ALA A 436 -6.54 8.34 -67.54
N LEU A 437 -6.56 8.32 -68.84
CA LEU A 437 -6.52 9.51 -69.67
C LEU A 437 -7.91 10.22 -69.79
N THR A 438 -8.95 9.60 -69.26
CA THR A 438 -10.32 10.22 -69.27
C THR A 438 -10.46 11.31 -68.25
N GLY A 439 -11.25 12.34 -68.55
CA GLY A 439 -11.45 13.49 -67.65
C GLY A 439 -11.96 13.05 -66.28
N LEU A 440 -12.81 12.03 -66.20
CA LEU A 440 -13.40 11.52 -64.98
C LEU A 440 -12.33 10.85 -64.06
N GLU A 441 -11.34 10.17 -64.62
CA GLU A 441 -10.24 9.57 -63.88
C GLU A 441 -9.25 10.62 -63.41
N ARG A 442 -9.04 11.70 -64.18
CA ARG A 442 -8.26 12.87 -63.75
C ARG A 442 -8.86 13.52 -62.53
N GLU A 443 -10.17 13.79 -62.51
CA GLU A 443 -10.87 14.35 -61.36
C GLU A 443 -10.72 13.47 -60.11
N LYS A 444 -10.73 12.16 -60.25
CA LYS A 444 -10.50 11.22 -59.15
C LYS A 444 -9.08 11.33 -58.61
N ILE A 445 -8.08 11.44 -59.47
CA ILE A 445 -6.66 11.59 -59.05
C ILE A 445 -6.47 12.94 -58.36
N GLU A 446 -7.06 14.02 -58.84
CA GLU A 446 -7.01 15.32 -58.19
C GLU A 446 -7.69 15.33 -56.81
N ALA A 447 -8.84 14.68 -56.69
CA ALA A 447 -9.57 14.53 -55.44
C ALA A 447 -8.78 13.66 -54.43
N GLU A 448 -8.17 12.53 -54.87
CA GLU A 448 -7.33 11.69 -54.04
C GLU A 448 -6.08 12.46 -53.54
N TYR A 449 -5.43 13.24 -54.42
CA TYR A 449 -4.29 14.06 -54.08
C TYR A 449 -4.63 15.12 -53.01
N ALA A 450 -5.75 15.82 -53.19
CA ALA A 450 -6.21 16.84 -52.25
C ALA A 450 -6.54 16.20 -50.86
N GLU A 451 -7.16 15.04 -50.83
CA GLU A 451 -7.46 14.31 -49.62
C GLU A 451 -6.19 13.86 -48.90
N LEU A 452 -5.20 13.32 -49.66
CA LEU A 452 -3.92 12.91 -49.10
C LEU A 452 -3.13 14.11 -48.54
N MET A 453 -3.11 15.24 -49.22
CA MET A 453 -2.42 16.44 -48.72
C MET A 453 -3.03 16.91 -47.42
N LYS A 454 -4.34 16.87 -47.27
CA LYS A 454 -5.01 17.16 -46.00
C LYS A 454 -4.60 16.20 -44.90
N LYS A 455 -4.59 14.89 -45.16
CA LYS A 455 -4.15 13.86 -44.21
C LYS A 455 -2.68 14.05 -43.82
N ILE A 456 -1.81 14.38 -44.77
CA ILE A 456 -0.39 14.68 -44.51
C ILE A 456 -0.25 15.84 -43.54
N GLU A 457 -0.99 16.91 -43.71
CA GLU A 457 -0.98 18.05 -42.77
C GLU A 457 -1.48 17.65 -41.39
N GLU A 458 -2.56 16.86 -41.30
CA GLU A 458 -3.06 16.31 -40.03
C GLU A 458 -2.01 15.46 -39.33
N TYR A 459 -1.36 14.55 -40.04
CA TYR A 459 -0.31 13.69 -39.45
C TYR A 459 0.91 14.49 -38.98
N LYS A 460 1.33 15.47 -39.74
CA LYS A 460 2.44 16.37 -39.34
C LYS A 460 2.08 17.17 -38.08
N ALA A 461 0.85 17.64 -37.97
CA ALA A 461 0.37 18.36 -36.81
C ALA A 461 0.36 17.48 -35.55
N ILE A 462 -0.11 16.23 -35.66
CA ILE A 462 -0.12 15.25 -34.56
C ILE A 462 1.30 14.94 -34.11
N LEU A 463 2.25 14.76 -35.02
CA LEU A 463 3.66 14.47 -34.69
C LEU A 463 4.38 15.68 -34.08
N ALA A 464 3.96 16.89 -34.39
CA ALA A 464 4.58 18.13 -33.90
C ALA A 464 4.08 18.54 -32.51
N ASP A 465 2.87 18.15 -32.12
CA ASP A 465 2.22 18.57 -30.88
C ASP A 465 1.82 17.36 -30.02
N LYS A 466 2.46 17.22 -28.87
CA LYS A 466 2.13 16.16 -27.89
C LYS A 466 0.68 16.19 -27.42
N LYS A 467 0.08 17.37 -27.30
CA LYS A 467 -1.32 17.52 -26.87
C LYS A 467 -2.29 16.96 -27.89
N LEU A 468 -2.03 17.16 -29.18
CA LEU A 468 -2.81 16.56 -30.25
C LEU A 468 -2.66 15.03 -30.27
N LEU A 469 -1.44 14.54 -30.07
CA LEU A 469 -1.18 13.09 -29.95
C LEU A 469 -1.97 12.46 -28.79
N LEU A 470 -1.94 13.07 -27.62
CA LEU A 470 -2.71 12.63 -26.46
C LEU A 470 -4.22 12.71 -26.72
N GLY A 471 -4.69 13.71 -27.43
CA GLY A 471 -6.08 13.83 -27.87
C GLY A 471 -6.53 12.69 -28.77
N VAL A 472 -5.67 12.23 -29.67
CA VAL A 472 -5.91 11.05 -30.53
C VAL A 472 -6.01 9.79 -29.69
N ILE A 473 -5.07 9.58 -28.77
CA ILE A 473 -5.07 8.43 -27.86
C ILE A 473 -6.35 8.42 -27.03
N LYS A 474 -6.73 9.55 -26.43
CA LYS A 474 -7.96 9.70 -25.66
C LYS A 474 -9.20 9.30 -26.47
N LYS A 475 -9.31 9.83 -27.68
CA LYS A 475 -10.46 9.55 -28.55
C LYS A 475 -10.57 8.05 -28.87
N GLU A 476 -9.46 7.41 -29.20
CA GLU A 476 -9.44 5.99 -29.56
C GLU A 476 -9.74 5.09 -28.36
N ILE A 477 -9.17 5.38 -27.20
CA ILE A 477 -9.39 4.55 -26.00
C ILE A 477 -10.83 4.69 -25.48
N LEU A 478 -11.45 5.85 -25.61
CA LEU A 478 -12.86 6.05 -25.26
C LEU A 478 -13.80 5.24 -26.14
N VAL A 479 -13.49 5.11 -27.43
CA VAL A 479 -14.26 4.24 -28.36
C VAL A 479 -14.20 2.78 -27.90
N ILE A 480 -13.05 2.33 -27.44
CA ILE A 480 -12.90 0.97 -26.90
C ILE A 480 -13.72 0.78 -25.63
N ALA A 481 -13.71 1.76 -24.73
CA ALA A 481 -14.52 1.73 -23.50
C ALA A 481 -16.02 1.66 -23.80
N GLU A 482 -16.49 2.38 -24.81
CA GLU A 482 -17.89 2.34 -25.25
C GLU A 482 -18.26 1.01 -25.89
N LYS A 483 -17.40 0.48 -26.75
CA LYS A 483 -17.66 -0.72 -27.55
C LYS A 483 -17.61 -2.02 -26.74
N TYR A 484 -16.67 -2.13 -25.81
CA TYR A 484 -16.36 -3.38 -25.08
C TYR A 484 -16.61 -3.26 -23.57
N GLY A 485 -16.85 -2.07 -23.03
CA GLY A 485 -17.09 -1.86 -21.62
C GLY A 485 -18.41 -2.47 -21.16
N ASP A 486 -18.39 -3.04 -19.98
CA ASP A 486 -19.53 -3.60 -19.27
C ASP A 486 -19.61 -3.08 -17.83
N ASP A 487 -20.66 -3.47 -17.13
CA ASP A 487 -20.82 -3.11 -15.74
C ASP A 487 -19.94 -3.94 -14.84
N ARG A 488 -19.60 -3.38 -13.69
CA ARG A 488 -18.83 -4.07 -12.64
C ARG A 488 -19.57 -5.31 -12.17
N ARG A 489 -18.87 -6.43 -12.10
CA ARG A 489 -19.38 -7.71 -11.59
C ARG A 489 -19.15 -7.87 -10.09
N THR A 490 -17.96 -7.51 -9.60
CA THR A 490 -17.58 -7.62 -8.21
C THR A 490 -18.09 -6.42 -7.41
N LYS A 491 -18.86 -6.68 -6.36
CA LYS A 491 -19.34 -5.64 -5.44
C LYS A 491 -18.23 -5.29 -4.45
N ILE A 492 -18.18 -4.04 -4.04
CA ILE A 492 -17.33 -3.60 -2.94
C ILE A 492 -18.26 -3.33 -1.77
N GLY A 493 -18.21 -4.21 -0.80
CA GLY A 493 -19.02 -4.16 0.41
C GLY A 493 -18.27 -3.55 1.58
N PHE A 494 -18.99 -3.44 2.64
CA PHE A 494 -18.47 -2.97 3.92
C PHE A 494 -17.74 -4.12 4.63
N ASP A 495 -16.55 -3.85 5.17
CA ASP A 495 -15.86 -4.80 6.04
C ASP A 495 -16.14 -4.47 7.50
N GLU A 496 -16.76 -5.38 8.20
CA GLU A 496 -16.97 -5.29 9.66
C GLU A 496 -15.63 -5.17 10.43
N PHE A 497 -14.51 -5.54 9.80
CA PHE A 497 -13.16 -5.37 10.35
C PHE A 497 -12.43 -4.12 9.83
N ASP A 498 -12.97 -3.40 8.85
CA ASP A 498 -12.46 -2.08 8.41
C ASP A 498 -12.95 -0.95 9.32
N ILE A 499 -13.97 -1.20 10.11
CA ILE A 499 -14.12 -0.50 11.38
C ILE A 499 -12.97 -1.05 12.22
N SER A 500 -11.91 -0.29 12.33
CA SER A 500 -10.90 -0.60 13.33
C SER A 500 -11.63 -0.77 14.65
N MET A 501 -11.26 -1.76 15.46
CA MET A 501 -11.78 -1.83 16.84
C MET A 501 -11.72 -0.45 17.52
N GLU A 502 -10.85 0.38 17.02
CA GLU A 502 -10.65 1.78 17.41
C GLU A 502 -11.84 2.68 17.07
N ASP A 503 -12.50 2.49 15.91
CA ASP A 503 -13.65 3.31 15.49
C ASP A 503 -14.96 2.93 16.22
N LEU A 504 -15.03 1.72 16.76
CA LEU A 504 -16.12 1.26 17.60
C LEU A 504 -16.02 1.73 19.05
N ILE A 505 -14.83 2.17 19.46
CA ILE A 505 -14.59 2.66 20.82
C ILE A 505 -14.97 4.15 20.85
N PRO A 506 -15.89 4.56 21.72
CA PRO A 506 -16.29 5.96 21.82
C PRO A 506 -15.09 6.82 22.20
N ARG A 507 -14.96 7.98 21.55
CA ARG A 507 -13.99 9.01 21.92
C ARG A 507 -14.48 9.71 23.18
N GLU A 508 -13.97 9.33 24.31
CA GLU A 508 -14.34 9.87 25.61
C GLU A 508 -13.09 10.25 26.43
N ASN A 509 -13.26 11.17 27.35
CA ASN A 509 -12.23 11.47 28.32
C ASN A 509 -12.23 10.38 29.39
N VAL A 510 -11.07 9.83 29.65
CA VAL A 510 -10.84 8.75 30.59
C VAL A 510 -9.82 9.13 31.63
N VAL A 511 -9.98 8.65 32.85
CA VAL A 511 -9.05 8.80 33.95
C VAL A 511 -8.19 7.53 34.03
N ILE A 512 -6.90 7.69 33.92
CA ILE A 512 -5.95 6.59 34.10
C ILE A 512 -5.23 6.78 35.43
N THR A 513 -5.20 5.70 36.21
CA THR A 513 -4.47 5.63 37.47
C THR A 513 -3.46 4.50 37.42
N MET A 514 -2.26 4.76 37.95
CA MET A 514 -1.23 3.74 38.11
C MET A 514 -0.65 3.82 39.52
N THR A 515 -0.44 2.65 40.13
CA THR A 515 0.17 2.52 41.43
C THR A 515 1.71 2.35 41.33
N LYS A 516 2.39 2.51 42.47
CA LYS A 516 3.83 2.28 42.58
C LYS A 516 4.24 0.86 42.21
N LEU A 517 3.44 -0.13 42.60
CA LEU A 517 3.68 -1.54 42.25
C LEU A 517 3.31 -1.91 40.82
N GLY A 518 2.79 -0.94 40.06
CA GLY A 518 2.52 -1.12 38.63
C GLY A 518 1.13 -1.67 38.30
N TYR A 519 0.14 -1.46 39.15
CA TYR A 519 -1.25 -1.72 38.82
C TYR A 519 -1.84 -0.50 38.10
N ILE A 520 -2.43 -0.74 36.95
CA ILE A 520 -3.01 0.31 36.10
C ILE A 520 -4.46 0.01 35.80
N LYS A 521 -5.28 1.05 35.70
CA LYS A 521 -6.67 0.96 35.26
C LYS A 521 -7.13 2.23 34.54
N ARG A 522 -8.17 2.08 33.76
CA ARG A 522 -8.90 3.14 33.11
C ARG A 522 -10.30 3.27 33.74
N MET A 523 -10.77 4.49 33.90
CA MET A 523 -12.12 4.79 34.38
C MET A 523 -12.75 5.85 33.49
N SER A 524 -14.08 5.78 33.30
CA SER A 524 -14.81 6.87 32.66
C SER A 524 -14.80 8.12 33.55
N MET A 525 -14.76 9.31 32.91
CA MET A 525 -14.81 10.61 33.60
C MET A 525 -16.06 10.77 34.46
N ASP A 526 -17.17 10.19 34.03
CA ASP A 526 -18.47 10.24 34.77
C ASP A 526 -18.42 9.50 36.11
N THR A 527 -17.60 8.48 36.20
CA THR A 527 -17.38 7.70 37.45
C THR A 527 -16.52 8.47 38.46
N PHE A 528 -15.81 9.51 38.03
CA PHE A 528 -14.82 10.25 38.80
C PHE A 528 -15.30 11.66 39.23
N LYS A 529 -16.58 11.98 39.12
CA LYS A 529 -17.14 13.29 39.52
C LYS A 529 -16.83 13.62 40.98
N SER A 530 -16.31 14.84 41.16
CA SER A 530 -15.91 15.38 42.48
C SER A 530 -17.08 15.49 43.47
N GLN A 531 -16.87 15.10 44.73
CA GLN A 531 -17.79 15.39 45.82
C GLN A 531 -17.61 16.83 46.29
N ASN A 532 -18.74 17.47 46.63
CA ASN A 532 -18.76 18.81 47.25
C ASN A 532 -18.08 18.81 48.64
N ARG A 533 -17.61 20.01 49.08
CA ARG A 533 -16.99 20.23 50.35
C ARG A 533 -17.72 19.55 51.52
N GLY A 534 -16.98 18.76 52.34
CA GLY A 534 -17.50 18.13 53.55
C GLY A 534 -17.61 16.61 53.50
N GLY A 535 -17.30 15.94 52.36
CA GLY A 535 -17.29 14.51 52.27
C GLY A 535 -16.03 13.86 52.84
N LYS A 536 -16.14 12.73 53.53
CA LYS A 536 -15.03 11.87 53.92
C LYS A 536 -14.30 11.45 52.63
N GLY A 537 -12.97 11.64 52.59
CA GLY A 537 -12.12 11.34 51.46
C GLY A 537 -12.44 9.98 50.83
N ILE A 538 -12.42 9.91 49.50
CA ILE A 538 -12.86 8.75 48.73
C ILE A 538 -11.64 7.87 48.43
N LYS A 539 -11.69 6.56 48.76
CA LYS A 539 -10.72 5.61 48.29
C LYS A 539 -10.82 5.51 46.75
N GLY A 540 -9.80 6.02 46.08
CA GLY A 540 -9.73 5.99 44.62
C GLY A 540 -9.32 4.62 44.02
N MET A 541 -8.79 3.73 44.85
CA MET A 541 -8.32 2.40 44.43
C MET A 541 -8.07 1.54 45.68
N GLN A 542 -8.32 0.25 45.58
CA GLN A 542 -7.89 -0.70 46.62
C GLN A 542 -6.41 -1.05 46.38
N THR A 543 -5.55 -0.67 47.28
CA THR A 543 -4.10 -0.94 47.20
C THR A 543 -3.71 -2.06 48.15
N LEU A 544 -2.60 -2.75 47.87
CA LEU A 544 -1.92 -3.64 48.81
C LEU A 544 -1.29 -2.81 49.95
N GLU A 545 -0.95 -3.45 51.07
CA GLU A 545 -0.44 -2.76 52.28
C GLU A 545 0.73 -1.80 52.03
N ASP A 546 1.53 -1.99 51.00
CA ASP A 546 2.69 -1.16 50.65
C ASP A 546 2.55 -0.44 49.31
N ASP A 547 1.35 -0.35 48.71
CA ASP A 547 1.12 0.26 47.42
C ASP A 547 0.33 1.56 47.51
N TYR A 548 0.56 2.50 46.61
CA TYR A 548 -0.14 3.78 46.52
C TYR A 548 -0.24 4.26 45.06
N ILE A 549 -1.20 5.16 44.81
CA ILE A 549 -1.37 5.78 43.48
C ILE A 549 -0.17 6.68 43.21
N ARG A 550 0.59 6.36 42.23
CA ARG A 550 1.75 7.14 41.80
C ARG A 550 1.40 8.14 40.69
N GLU A 551 0.60 7.75 39.72
CA GLU A 551 0.20 8.55 38.60
C GLU A 551 -1.33 8.55 38.45
N LEU A 552 -1.87 9.75 38.22
CA LEU A 552 -3.27 9.98 37.87
C LEU A 552 -3.32 11.08 36.82
N PHE A 553 -3.91 10.79 35.67
CA PHE A 553 -4.08 11.78 34.62
C PHE A 553 -5.32 11.52 33.79
N ILE A 554 -5.81 12.56 33.11
CA ILE A 554 -6.95 12.51 32.23
C ILE A 554 -6.43 12.55 30.80
N THR A 555 -6.96 11.69 29.96
CA THR A 555 -6.63 11.64 28.53
C THR A 555 -7.85 11.21 27.73
N THR A 556 -7.75 11.23 26.41
CA THR A 556 -8.81 10.69 25.54
C THR A 556 -8.55 9.21 25.26
N SER A 557 -9.62 8.43 25.17
CA SER A 557 -9.56 6.99 24.91
C SER A 557 -8.65 6.59 23.73
N HIS A 558 -8.51 7.42 22.71
CA HIS A 558 -7.72 7.19 21.50
C HIS A 558 -6.29 7.70 21.53
N HIS A 559 -5.90 8.44 22.58
CA HIS A 559 -4.53 8.93 22.70
C HIS A 559 -3.55 7.78 22.97
N TYR A 560 -2.33 7.95 22.49
CA TYR A 560 -1.22 7.08 22.87
C TYR A 560 -0.76 7.38 24.29
N ILE A 561 -0.31 6.36 24.97
CA ILE A 561 0.34 6.48 26.27
C ILE A 561 1.70 5.82 26.16
N MET A 562 2.74 6.61 26.37
CA MET A 562 4.12 6.13 26.35
C MET A 562 4.56 5.86 27.79
N PHE A 563 5.11 4.69 28.02
CA PHE A 563 5.63 4.22 29.27
C PHE A 563 7.15 4.13 29.20
N PHE A 564 7.83 4.93 29.96
CA PHE A 564 9.29 4.92 30.06
C PHE A 564 9.72 4.15 31.29
N THR A 565 10.79 3.39 31.20
CA THR A 565 11.27 2.54 32.29
C THR A 565 12.60 3.02 32.84
N ASN A 566 12.91 2.58 34.07
CA ASN A 566 14.18 2.87 34.74
C ASN A 566 15.41 2.36 33.97
N THR A 567 15.24 1.35 33.10
CA THR A 567 16.29 0.81 32.25
C THR A 567 16.46 1.53 30.91
N GLY A 568 15.73 2.63 30.71
CA GLY A 568 15.82 3.46 29.50
C GLY A 568 15.07 2.91 28.27
N ARG A 569 14.05 2.11 28.49
CA ARG A 569 13.17 1.62 27.43
C ARG A 569 11.84 2.36 27.40
N VAL A 570 11.18 2.34 26.26
CA VAL A 570 9.85 2.90 26.07
C VAL A 570 8.90 1.87 25.47
N TYR A 571 7.68 1.85 25.97
CA TYR A 571 6.56 1.05 25.51
C TYR A 571 5.39 1.96 25.19
N ARG A 572 4.46 1.51 24.36
CA ARG A 572 3.31 2.30 23.95
C ARG A 572 2.03 1.47 23.95
N LEU A 573 0.96 2.05 24.47
CA LEU A 573 -0.42 1.56 24.40
C LEU A 573 -1.35 2.69 23.97
N LYS A 574 -2.49 2.35 23.39
CA LYS A 574 -3.63 3.25 23.30
C LYS A 574 -4.36 3.27 24.65
N ALA A 575 -4.96 4.40 25.03
CA ALA A 575 -5.65 4.50 26.32
C ALA A 575 -6.78 3.46 26.46
N TYR A 576 -7.49 3.15 25.37
CA TYR A 576 -8.55 2.14 25.37
C TYR A 576 -8.03 0.71 25.57
N GLU A 577 -6.75 0.42 25.31
CA GLU A 577 -6.14 -0.90 25.56
C GLU A 577 -5.92 -1.18 27.05
N ILE A 578 -5.97 -0.14 27.88
CA ILE A 578 -5.91 -0.28 29.34
C ILE A 578 -7.28 -0.74 29.84
N PRO A 579 -7.35 -1.87 30.58
CA PRO A 579 -8.63 -2.41 31.04
C PRO A 579 -9.43 -1.43 31.88
N GLU A 580 -10.72 -1.35 31.62
CA GLU A 580 -11.65 -0.58 32.44
C GLU A 580 -11.90 -1.28 33.75
N ALA A 581 -11.89 -0.55 34.83
CA ALA A 581 -12.15 -1.08 36.15
C ALA A 581 -12.90 -0.06 37.02
N GLY A 582 -13.75 -0.57 37.90
CA GLY A 582 -14.50 0.26 38.82
C GLY A 582 -13.59 1.03 39.79
N ARG A 583 -14.15 2.05 40.40
CA ARG A 583 -13.45 3.00 41.27
C ARG A 583 -12.65 2.31 42.39
N THR A 584 -13.19 1.29 43.05
CA THR A 584 -12.56 0.59 44.15
C THR A 584 -11.66 -0.58 43.72
N ALA A 585 -11.69 -0.98 42.44
CA ALA A 585 -10.89 -2.06 41.94
C ALA A 585 -9.40 -1.72 41.89
N ARG A 586 -8.53 -2.73 42.05
CA ARG A 586 -7.07 -2.58 42.00
C ARG A 586 -6.56 -2.28 40.58
N GLY A 587 -7.25 -2.74 39.56
CA GLY A 587 -6.77 -2.69 38.17
C GLY A 587 -5.92 -3.92 37.80
N THR A 588 -5.24 -3.80 36.67
CA THR A 588 -4.43 -4.88 36.06
C THR A 588 -2.94 -4.55 36.24
N ALA A 589 -2.13 -5.56 36.55
CA ALA A 589 -0.69 -5.36 36.62
C ALA A 589 -0.14 -5.01 35.24
N ILE A 590 0.66 -3.95 35.15
CA ILE A 590 1.20 -3.43 33.89
C ILE A 590 2.03 -4.47 33.11
N ILE A 591 2.65 -5.42 33.81
CA ILE A 591 3.40 -6.52 33.21
C ILE A 591 2.52 -7.44 32.35
N ASN A 592 1.21 -7.44 32.58
CA ASN A 592 0.26 -8.20 31.77
C ASN A 592 -0.13 -7.46 30.47
N LEU A 593 0.16 -6.17 30.39
CA LEU A 593 -0.13 -5.32 29.24
C LEU A 593 1.12 -5.02 28.42
N LEU A 594 2.29 -4.89 29.08
CA LEU A 594 3.58 -4.58 28.47
C LEU A 594 4.56 -5.74 28.70
N GLN A 595 5.37 -6.03 27.71
CA GLN A 595 6.42 -7.05 27.81
C GLN A 595 7.67 -6.49 28.52
N LEU A 596 7.53 -6.17 29.80
CA LEU A 596 8.64 -5.66 30.62
C LEU A 596 9.70 -6.73 30.86
N MET A 597 10.96 -6.30 30.88
CA MET A 597 12.09 -7.14 31.28
C MET A 597 12.13 -7.33 32.80
N PRO A 598 12.80 -8.36 33.32
CA PRO A 598 13.05 -8.50 34.77
C PRO A 598 13.67 -7.22 35.32
N GLU A 599 13.29 -6.81 36.53
CA GLU A 599 13.74 -5.58 37.21
C GLU A 599 13.34 -4.25 36.55
N GLU A 600 12.61 -4.27 35.46
CA GLU A 600 12.14 -3.09 34.77
C GLU A 600 10.91 -2.49 35.46
N LYS A 601 10.94 -1.20 35.74
CA LYS A 601 9.86 -0.45 36.42
C LYS A 601 9.53 0.80 35.62
N ILE A 602 8.26 1.14 35.55
CA ILE A 602 7.80 2.39 34.90
C ILE A 602 8.25 3.58 35.72
N THR A 603 8.93 4.52 35.10
CA THR A 603 9.43 5.77 35.74
C THR A 603 8.69 7.01 35.28
N ALA A 604 8.22 7.03 34.03
CA ALA A 604 7.47 8.15 33.51
C ALA A 604 6.36 7.67 32.56
N ILE A 605 5.25 8.40 32.53
CA ILE A 605 4.11 8.14 31.63
C ILE A 605 3.78 9.42 30.91
N ILE A 606 3.70 9.36 29.59
CA ILE A 606 3.38 10.52 28.75
C ILE A 606 2.19 10.18 27.88
N PRO A 607 1.02 10.81 28.11
CA PRO A 607 -0.08 10.78 27.16
C PRO A 607 0.27 11.65 25.94
N LEU A 608 0.05 11.11 24.75
CA LEU A 608 0.43 11.74 23.49
C LEU A 608 -0.73 11.67 22.49
N ARG A 609 -1.13 12.84 21.99
CA ARG A 609 -2.15 12.91 20.94
C ARG A 609 -1.55 12.49 19.59
N GLU A 610 -0.49 13.14 19.19
CA GLU A 610 0.19 12.99 17.90
C GLU A 610 1.69 13.17 18.04
N TYR A 611 2.47 12.71 17.07
CA TYR A 611 3.91 12.92 16.99
C TYR A 611 4.21 14.24 16.25
N GLU A 612 4.00 15.38 16.92
CA GLU A 612 4.11 16.70 16.32
C GLU A 612 5.57 17.07 15.98
N GLU A 613 5.76 17.75 14.84
CA GLU A 613 7.06 18.34 14.49
C GLU A 613 7.42 19.48 15.46
N GLY A 614 8.72 19.62 15.76
CA GLY A 614 9.21 20.65 16.70
C GLY A 614 9.01 20.30 18.17
N LYS A 615 8.45 19.13 18.50
CA LYS A 615 8.36 18.62 19.86
C LYS A 615 9.48 17.62 20.14
N TYR A 616 9.95 17.63 21.39
CA TYR A 616 11.04 16.78 21.86
C TYR A 616 10.65 16.05 23.13
N LEU A 617 11.27 14.89 23.34
CA LEU A 617 11.31 14.23 24.63
C LEU A 617 12.61 14.59 25.33
N PHE A 618 12.49 15.28 26.43
CA PHE A 618 13.59 15.64 27.30
C PHE A 618 13.67 14.66 28.48
N MET A 619 14.80 14.02 28.65
CA MET A 619 15.01 12.95 29.62
C MET A 619 16.07 13.32 30.62
N ALA A 620 15.92 12.87 31.87
CA ALA A 620 16.90 13.03 32.92
C ALA A 620 17.17 11.71 33.62
N THR A 621 18.43 11.48 33.98
CA THR A 621 18.86 10.30 34.72
C THR A 621 19.19 10.62 36.17
N GLU A 622 19.21 9.59 37.02
CA GLU A 622 19.53 9.69 38.44
C GLU A 622 20.93 10.30 38.69
N LYS A 623 21.89 10.01 37.83
CA LYS A 623 23.25 10.57 37.88
C LYS A 623 23.46 11.90 37.19
N GLY A 624 22.35 12.59 36.82
CA GLY A 624 22.38 13.96 36.32
C GLY A 624 22.72 14.09 34.83
N LEU A 625 22.58 13.05 34.04
CA LEU A 625 22.64 13.14 32.58
C LEU A 625 21.29 13.58 32.04
N VAL A 626 21.31 14.34 30.94
CA VAL A 626 20.12 14.81 30.23
C VAL A 626 20.26 14.55 28.75
N LYS A 627 19.13 14.34 28.10
CA LYS A 627 19.06 14.05 26.67
C LYS A 627 17.81 14.69 26.08
N LYS A 628 17.93 15.21 24.87
CA LYS A 628 16.82 15.73 24.07
C LYS A 628 16.75 15.00 22.73
N THR A 629 15.60 14.43 22.42
CA THR A 629 15.39 13.66 21.18
C THR A 629 14.06 14.06 20.55
N PRO A 630 13.98 14.25 19.22
CA PRO A 630 12.71 14.53 18.54
C PRO A 630 11.68 13.45 18.85
N ILE A 631 10.43 13.86 19.10
CA ILE A 631 9.35 12.92 19.45
C ILE A 631 9.07 11.92 18.33
N GLN A 632 9.30 12.30 17.09
CA GLN A 632 9.12 11.47 15.91
C GLN A 632 10.03 10.24 15.87
N ASP A 633 11.19 10.28 16.51
CA ASP A 633 12.11 9.13 16.64
C ASP A 633 11.47 7.96 17.42
N TYR A 634 10.37 8.22 18.10
CA TYR A 634 9.59 7.24 18.88
C TYR A 634 8.26 6.84 18.22
N ALA A 635 8.01 7.25 16.98
CA ALA A 635 6.76 6.93 16.27
C ALA A 635 6.52 5.42 16.05
N ASN A 636 7.60 4.62 15.96
CA ASN A 636 7.55 3.20 15.66
C ASN A 636 7.85 2.31 16.90
N VAL A 637 7.26 2.61 18.03
CA VAL A 637 7.39 1.77 19.23
C VAL A 637 6.63 0.47 19.07
N ARG A 638 7.31 -0.67 19.24
CA ARG A 638 6.73 -2.02 19.18
C ARG A 638 6.25 -2.49 20.57
N LYS A 639 5.39 -3.50 20.62
CA LYS A 639 4.94 -4.12 21.90
C LYS A 639 6.09 -4.70 22.74
N THR A 640 7.19 -5.06 22.11
CA THR A 640 8.42 -5.55 22.78
C THR A 640 9.26 -4.43 23.40
N GLY A 641 8.82 -3.18 23.25
CA GLY A 641 9.57 -2.00 23.70
C GLY A 641 10.70 -1.60 22.76
N LEU A 642 11.18 -0.40 22.96
CA LEU A 642 12.24 0.22 22.17
C LEU A 642 13.22 0.91 23.12
N ALA A 643 14.52 0.93 22.81
CA ALA A 643 15.48 1.72 23.59
C ALA A 643 15.19 3.22 23.42
N ALA A 644 14.93 3.92 24.52
CA ALA A 644 14.67 5.36 24.55
C ALA A 644 15.94 6.16 24.79
N ILE A 645 16.83 5.63 25.62
CA ILE A 645 18.12 6.19 25.98
C ILE A 645 19.08 5.05 26.31
N VAL A 646 20.36 5.23 26.03
CA VAL A 646 21.41 4.31 26.49
C VAL A 646 21.93 4.80 27.84
N LEU A 647 21.73 4.03 28.90
CA LEU A 647 22.17 4.36 30.24
C LEU A 647 23.60 3.86 30.50
N ARG A 648 24.32 4.58 31.35
CA ARG A 648 25.58 4.07 31.92
C ARG A 648 25.29 2.97 32.95
N GLU A 649 26.32 2.18 33.24
CA GLU A 649 26.27 1.22 34.32
C GLU A 649 25.89 1.92 35.65
N ASP A 650 24.98 1.36 36.42
CA ASP A 650 24.40 1.91 37.65
C ASP A 650 23.64 3.25 37.54
N ASP A 651 23.22 3.66 36.34
CA ASP A 651 22.34 4.82 36.17
C ASP A 651 20.91 4.39 35.86
N LYS A 652 19.96 5.26 36.13
CA LYS A 652 18.53 5.03 35.88
C LYS A 652 17.87 6.22 35.22
N LEU A 653 16.97 5.99 34.31
CA LEU A 653 16.08 7.04 33.82
C LEU A 653 15.07 7.37 34.93
N ILE A 654 14.91 8.64 35.28
CA ILE A 654 14.01 9.04 36.36
C ILE A 654 12.82 9.88 35.91
N GLU A 655 12.96 10.68 34.86
CA GLU A 655 11.91 11.57 34.39
C GLU A 655 12.01 11.81 32.88
N VAL A 656 10.84 11.98 32.22
CA VAL A 656 10.72 12.36 30.82
C VAL A 656 9.64 13.42 30.69
N LYS A 657 9.91 14.49 29.94
CA LYS A 657 8.96 15.57 29.64
C LYS A 657 8.91 15.87 28.15
N ILE A 658 7.76 16.32 27.67
CA ILE A 658 7.64 16.88 26.32
C ILE A 658 8.05 18.35 26.37
N THR A 659 8.90 18.77 25.44
CA THR A 659 9.37 20.14 25.30
C THR A 659 9.25 20.63 23.86
N ASP A 660 9.32 21.94 23.66
CA ASP A 660 9.13 22.60 22.35
C ASP A 660 10.33 23.44 21.91
N ASN A 661 11.50 23.20 22.49
CA ASN A 661 12.75 23.93 22.30
C ASN A 661 12.79 25.34 22.90
N THR A 662 11.83 25.68 23.73
CA THR A 662 11.77 27.00 24.41
C THR A 662 11.87 26.88 25.93
N GLU A 663 11.79 25.70 26.49
CA GLU A 663 11.64 25.46 27.93
C GLU A 663 12.91 25.69 28.75
N ASP A 664 12.75 26.18 29.95
CA ASP A 664 13.77 26.09 31.00
C ASP A 664 13.57 24.80 31.78
N ILE A 665 14.67 24.09 31.98
CA ILE A 665 14.73 22.79 32.65
C ILE A 665 15.24 23.00 34.07
N PHE A 666 14.53 22.41 35.03
CA PHE A 666 14.91 22.37 36.45
C PHE A 666 15.25 20.94 36.85
N LEU A 667 16.46 20.72 37.36
CA LEU A 667 16.86 19.45 37.97
C LEU A 667 17.05 19.70 39.47
N VAL A 668 16.41 18.89 40.31
CA VAL A 668 16.51 18.97 41.78
C VAL A 668 17.09 17.69 42.34
N THR A 669 17.98 17.83 43.30
CA THR A 669 18.66 16.71 43.93
C THR A 669 18.12 16.36 45.30
N LYS A 670 18.43 15.16 45.79
CA LYS A 670 18.08 14.67 47.10
C LYS A 670 18.58 15.58 48.21
N TYR A 671 19.77 16.18 48.07
CA TYR A 671 20.40 17.06 49.08
C TYR A 671 20.03 18.52 48.91
N GLY A 672 18.97 18.81 48.14
CA GLY A 672 18.38 20.16 48.08
C GLY A 672 19.12 21.15 47.18
N MET A 673 19.77 20.67 46.14
CA MET A 673 20.37 21.48 45.09
C MET A 673 19.45 21.53 43.88
N CYS A 674 19.41 22.66 43.16
CA CYS A 674 18.65 22.83 41.94
C CYS A 674 19.46 23.57 40.88
N ILE A 675 19.42 23.11 39.64
CA ILE A 675 19.95 23.84 38.49
C ILE A 675 18.82 24.21 37.54
N ARG A 676 18.84 25.43 37.02
CA ARG A 676 17.96 25.89 35.95
C ARG A 676 18.80 26.21 34.72
N PHE A 677 18.52 25.62 33.62
CA PHE A 677 19.15 25.89 32.30
C PHE A 677 18.13 25.82 31.19
N ASN A 678 18.42 26.48 30.05
CA ASN A 678 17.54 26.39 28.89
C ASN A 678 17.78 25.11 28.14
N GLU A 679 16.71 24.50 27.63
CA GLU A 679 16.82 23.24 26.89
C GLU A 679 17.65 23.33 25.60
N THR A 680 17.84 24.55 25.05
CA THR A 680 18.71 24.79 23.88
C THR A 680 20.18 24.54 24.16
N ASP A 681 20.59 24.53 25.45
CA ASP A 681 21.94 24.14 25.88
C ASP A 681 22.20 22.64 25.66
N VAL A 682 21.15 21.86 25.39
CA VAL A 682 21.23 20.43 25.10
C VAL A 682 20.97 20.22 23.61
N ARG A 683 22.00 19.76 22.91
CA ARG A 683 21.85 19.42 21.50
C ARG A 683 20.88 18.24 21.33
N SER A 684 20.00 18.35 20.34
CA SER A 684 19.14 17.23 19.93
C SER A 684 19.98 16.07 19.42
N THR A 685 19.71 14.87 19.91
CA THR A 685 20.42 13.64 19.55
C THR A 685 19.43 12.53 19.24
N GLY A 686 19.87 11.56 18.46
CA GLY A 686 19.05 10.40 18.12
C GLY A 686 18.72 9.54 19.34
N ARG A 687 17.76 8.69 19.19
CA ARG A 687 17.21 7.80 20.22
C ARG A 687 18.26 6.97 20.96
N VAL A 688 19.25 6.43 20.25
CA VAL A 688 20.30 5.54 20.82
C VAL A 688 21.53 6.35 21.24
N SER A 689 21.37 7.26 22.19
CA SER A 689 22.45 8.06 22.77
C SER A 689 22.34 8.12 24.29
N MET A 690 23.45 8.39 24.96
CA MET A 690 23.53 8.45 26.46
C MET A 690 23.10 9.80 27.00
N GLY A 691 23.16 10.85 26.19
CA GLY A 691 22.97 12.22 26.65
C GLY A 691 24.27 12.89 27.15
N VAL A 692 24.07 14.05 27.75
CA VAL A 692 25.16 14.93 28.23
C VAL A 692 24.94 15.29 29.69
N ARG A 693 25.98 15.77 30.38
CA ARG A 693 25.89 16.18 31.78
C ARG A 693 24.93 17.37 31.90
N GLY A 694 23.84 17.20 32.64
CA GLY A 694 22.87 18.22 32.96
C GLY A 694 23.25 18.95 34.24
N MET A 695 23.70 18.22 35.26
CA MET A 695 24.11 18.72 36.56
C MET A 695 25.36 18.00 37.07
N ASN A 696 26.22 18.70 37.79
CA ASN A 696 27.37 18.15 38.48
C ASN A 696 26.99 17.86 39.94
N LEU A 697 26.82 16.58 40.27
CA LEU A 697 26.36 16.14 41.58
C LEU A 697 27.49 16.06 42.58
N ALA A 698 27.18 16.34 43.88
CA ALA A 698 28.05 16.02 45.00
C ALA A 698 28.13 14.51 45.23
N ASP A 699 29.08 14.06 46.02
CA ASP A 699 29.23 12.66 46.39
C ASP A 699 27.96 12.13 47.05
N ASN A 700 27.47 10.97 46.55
CA ASN A 700 26.23 10.32 47.02
C ASN A 700 24.93 11.10 46.82
N ASP A 701 24.95 12.25 46.13
CA ASP A 701 23.74 12.95 45.75
C ASP A 701 23.16 12.35 44.43
N VAL A 702 21.86 12.46 44.26
CA VAL A 702 21.14 11.97 43.09
C VAL A 702 20.09 13.00 42.69
N VAL A 703 19.82 13.07 41.40
CA VAL A 703 18.69 13.83 40.86
C VAL A 703 17.40 13.07 41.16
N ILE A 704 16.45 13.75 41.80
CA ILE A 704 15.17 13.15 42.20
C ILE A 704 14.03 13.51 41.26
N GLY A 705 14.17 14.56 40.47
CA GLY A 705 13.14 14.99 39.55
C GLY A 705 13.60 16.06 38.59
N MET A 706 12.83 16.22 37.53
CA MET A 706 12.98 17.21 36.48
C MET A 706 11.62 17.92 36.25
N GLN A 707 11.65 19.21 36.16
CA GLN A 707 10.45 20.01 35.81
C GLN A 707 10.78 20.99 34.70
N ILE A 708 9.76 21.51 34.06
CA ILE A 708 9.85 22.51 32.99
C ILE A 708 9.04 23.75 33.40
N GLU A 709 9.49 24.93 32.96
CA GLU A 709 8.92 26.23 33.37
C GLU A 709 7.44 26.34 33.00
N SER A 710 7.02 25.89 31.87
CA SER A 710 5.61 26.01 31.42
C SER A 710 4.60 25.24 32.27
N GLN A 711 5.05 24.39 33.18
CA GLN A 711 4.15 23.57 34.01
C GLN A 711 3.69 24.25 35.31
N GLY A 712 4.17 25.41 35.61
CA GLY A 712 3.74 26.20 36.79
C GLY A 712 4.63 27.40 37.05
N LYS A 713 4.15 28.32 37.89
CA LYS A 713 4.91 29.50 38.33
C LYS A 713 5.82 29.25 39.52
N ASP A 714 5.44 28.32 40.38
CA ASP A 714 6.15 27.99 41.61
C ASP A 714 6.73 26.58 41.53
N MET A 715 7.87 26.43 42.19
CA MET A 715 8.47 25.14 42.48
C MET A 715 8.03 24.66 43.87
N LEU A 716 7.19 23.64 43.93
CA LEU A 716 6.83 22.93 45.15
C LEU A 716 7.95 21.91 45.47
N ILE A 717 8.48 21.98 46.68
CA ILE A 717 9.48 21.04 47.18
C ILE A 717 8.98 20.42 48.48
N VAL A 718 9.03 19.11 48.59
CA VAL A 718 8.57 18.33 49.75
C VAL A 718 9.68 17.44 50.25
N SER A 719 9.87 17.37 51.57
CA SER A 719 10.87 16.58 52.23
C SER A 719 10.34 15.27 52.84
N GLU A 720 11.24 14.36 53.21
CA GLU A 720 10.94 13.01 53.75
C GLU A 720 10.02 13.07 54.96
N ARG A 721 10.16 14.12 55.83
CA ARG A 721 9.38 14.25 57.06
C ARG A 721 8.14 15.14 56.92
N GLY A 722 7.67 15.35 55.70
CA GLY A 722 6.40 16.02 55.42
C GLY A 722 6.45 17.52 55.53
N MET A 723 7.62 18.14 55.53
CA MET A 723 7.80 19.57 55.39
C MET A 723 7.84 19.96 53.93
N GLY A 724 7.31 21.11 53.56
CA GLY A 724 7.32 21.59 52.18
C GLY A 724 7.03 23.06 52.01
N LYS A 725 7.28 23.56 50.81
CA LYS A 725 7.09 24.95 50.45
C LYS A 725 6.88 25.13 48.96
N ARG A 726 6.31 26.27 48.57
CA ARG A 726 6.41 26.78 47.21
C ARG A 726 7.51 27.85 47.15
N THR A 727 8.26 27.88 46.06
CA THR A 727 9.24 28.93 45.77
C THR A 727 9.02 29.42 44.36
N ASP A 728 8.94 30.73 44.14
CA ASP A 728 8.80 31.33 42.81
C ASP A 728 9.96 30.87 41.93
N MET A 729 9.66 30.45 40.72
CA MET A 729 10.67 29.96 39.77
C MET A 729 11.68 31.05 39.40
N ASP A 730 11.32 32.33 39.48
CA ASP A 730 12.22 33.44 39.17
C ASP A 730 13.36 33.62 40.23
N GLU A 731 13.22 32.99 41.39
CA GLU A 731 14.33 32.95 42.39
C GLU A 731 15.46 32.02 41.96
N PHE A 732 15.25 31.18 40.95
CA PHE A 732 16.26 30.27 40.36
C PHE A 732 16.91 30.94 39.16
N THR A 733 18.14 31.39 39.30
CA THR A 733 18.92 31.99 38.23
C THR A 733 19.23 30.98 37.15
N ARG A 734 18.97 31.33 35.88
CA ARG A 734 19.37 30.52 34.75
C ARG A 734 20.88 30.40 34.71
N GLN A 735 21.40 29.17 34.59
CA GLN A 735 22.82 28.83 34.55
C GLN A 735 23.14 28.02 33.28
N ASN A 736 24.42 27.89 32.99
CA ASN A 736 24.82 26.96 31.96
C ASN A 736 24.67 25.52 32.48
N ARG A 737 24.30 24.62 31.56
CA ARG A 737 24.20 23.18 31.80
C ARG A 737 25.49 22.63 32.42
N GLY A 738 25.38 21.63 33.28
CA GLY A 738 26.51 20.92 33.86
C GLY A 738 27.15 21.56 35.09
N GLY A 739 26.56 22.64 35.61
CA GLY A 739 26.97 23.30 36.89
C GLY A 739 26.51 22.53 38.13
N LYS A 740 26.95 22.98 39.32
CA LYS A 740 26.51 22.42 40.61
C LYS A 740 25.12 22.87 41.04
N GLY A 741 24.58 23.93 40.42
CA GLY A 741 23.31 24.54 40.78
C GLY A 741 23.39 25.39 42.04
N VAL A 742 22.21 25.74 42.58
CA VAL A 742 22.05 26.56 43.81
C VAL A 742 21.22 25.78 44.83
N LYS A 743 21.35 26.13 46.10
CA LYS A 743 20.49 25.52 47.12
C LYS A 743 19.03 25.92 46.90
N CYS A 744 18.16 24.95 46.91
CA CYS A 744 16.72 25.11 46.72
C CYS A 744 15.92 24.75 48.00
N TYR A 745 16.53 24.05 48.93
CA TYR A 745 15.91 23.61 50.17
C TYR A 745 16.91 23.56 51.32
N LYS A 746 16.52 23.98 52.49
CA LYS A 746 17.33 23.89 53.71
C LYS A 746 17.05 22.54 54.40
N ILE A 747 17.95 21.62 54.27
CA ILE A 747 17.90 20.29 54.91
C ILE A 747 18.32 20.38 56.35
N THR A 748 17.52 19.81 57.24
CA THR A 748 17.76 19.69 58.67
C THR A 748 17.35 18.29 59.16
N GLU A 749 17.73 17.90 60.39
CA GLU A 749 17.24 16.64 60.96
C GLU A 749 15.68 16.59 61.04
N LYS A 750 15.01 17.72 61.16
CA LYS A 750 13.55 17.79 61.23
C LYS A 750 12.86 17.63 59.87
N THR A 751 13.56 17.90 58.79
CA THR A 751 12.98 17.84 57.43
C THR A 751 13.30 16.52 56.73
N GLY A 752 14.49 15.95 56.98
CA GLY A 752 15.07 14.91 56.14
C GLY A 752 15.43 15.42 54.74
N ASN A 753 15.76 14.54 53.83
CA ASN A 753 16.12 14.88 52.45
C ASN A 753 14.90 15.30 51.64
N VAL A 754 15.15 15.88 50.47
CA VAL A 754 14.10 16.19 49.51
C VAL A 754 13.62 14.89 48.84
N VAL A 755 12.31 14.67 48.78
CA VAL A 755 11.68 13.48 48.21
C VAL A 755 10.95 13.78 46.95
N GLY A 756 10.31 14.95 46.84
CA GLY A 756 9.49 15.30 45.70
C GLY A 756 9.56 16.76 45.31
N MET A 757 9.38 17.02 44.04
CA MET A 757 9.26 18.35 43.49
C MET A 757 8.23 18.38 42.36
N LYS A 758 7.46 19.46 42.29
CA LYS A 758 6.50 19.67 41.20
C LYS A 758 6.43 21.14 40.82
N ALA A 759 6.33 21.44 39.53
CA ALA A 759 5.97 22.78 39.07
C ALA A 759 4.46 22.98 39.27
N VAL A 760 4.05 24.00 40.01
CA VAL A 760 2.65 24.22 40.37
C VAL A 760 2.26 25.69 40.23
N ASP A 761 0.96 25.90 40.05
CA ASP A 761 0.30 27.23 40.15
C ASP A 761 -0.53 27.28 41.42
N GLU A 762 -0.97 28.45 41.79
CA GLU A 762 -1.75 28.68 43.01
C GLU A 762 -3.07 27.87 43.03
N ASP A 763 -3.67 27.69 41.87
CA ASP A 763 -4.91 26.93 41.69
C ASP A 763 -4.69 25.42 41.48
N SER A 764 -3.45 24.96 41.47
CA SER A 764 -3.10 23.56 41.38
C SER A 764 -3.47 22.78 42.64
N GLU A 765 -3.81 21.50 42.44
CA GLU A 765 -4.01 20.55 43.54
C GLU A 765 -2.92 19.49 43.51
N ILE A 766 -2.46 19.12 44.68
CA ILE A 766 -1.44 18.09 44.87
C ILE A 766 -1.94 16.98 45.79
N MET A 767 -1.33 15.81 45.65
CA MET A 767 -1.47 14.69 46.56
C MET A 767 -0.10 14.35 47.13
N ILE A 768 -0.03 14.31 48.44
CA ILE A 768 1.15 13.84 49.20
C ILE A 768 0.82 12.46 49.72
N ILE A 769 1.70 11.52 49.49
CA ILE A 769 1.52 10.10 49.80
C ILE A 769 2.64 9.68 50.72
N ASN A 770 2.29 9.06 51.85
CA ASN A 770 3.27 8.52 52.80
C ASN A 770 3.56 7.06 52.50
N THR A 771 4.55 6.47 53.15
CA THR A 771 4.96 5.09 53.01
C THR A 771 3.91 4.07 53.52
N GLU A 772 2.97 4.50 54.40
CA GLU A 772 1.83 3.70 54.86
C GLU A 772 0.63 3.74 53.88
N GLY A 773 0.74 4.43 52.75
CA GLY A 773 -0.35 4.54 51.76
C GLY A 773 -1.43 5.58 52.08
N ILE A 774 -1.21 6.43 53.07
CA ILE A 774 -2.11 7.53 53.41
C ILE A 774 -1.91 8.66 52.40
N ILE A 775 -3.01 9.12 51.81
CA ILE A 775 -3.02 10.15 50.79
C ILE A 775 -3.69 11.43 51.37
N ILE A 776 -2.99 12.53 51.32
CA ILE A 776 -3.55 13.83 51.60
C ILE A 776 -3.63 14.65 50.33
N ARG A 777 -4.80 15.13 50.01
CA ARG A 777 -5.05 16.07 48.89
C ARG A 777 -5.18 17.49 49.45
N MET A 778 -4.41 18.41 48.87
CA MET A 778 -4.46 19.82 49.25
C MET A 778 -4.33 20.74 48.05
N LYS A 779 -4.81 21.97 48.18
CA LYS A 779 -4.62 23.02 47.20
C LYS A 779 -3.26 23.67 47.41
N CYS A 780 -2.60 24.01 46.29
CA CYS A 780 -1.34 24.74 46.35
C CYS A 780 -1.50 26.14 46.98
N SER A 781 -2.68 26.75 46.88
CA SER A 781 -3.02 28.01 47.60
C SER A 781 -2.86 27.92 49.12
N ASP A 782 -3.00 26.71 49.71
CA ASP A 782 -2.88 26.50 51.15
C ASP A 782 -1.41 26.35 51.61
N ILE A 783 -0.47 26.30 50.63
CA ILE A 783 0.97 26.20 50.88
C ILE A 783 1.60 27.56 50.64
N SER A 784 2.26 28.08 51.67
CA SER A 784 2.86 29.42 51.60
C SER A 784 4.10 29.43 50.68
N VAL A 785 4.30 30.55 50.01
CA VAL A 785 5.49 30.83 49.20
C VAL A 785 6.62 31.30 50.11
N TYR A 786 7.76 30.68 49.97
CA TYR A 786 8.97 31.01 50.76
C TYR A 786 10.18 31.13 49.85
N GLY A 787 11.16 31.86 50.32
CA GLY A 787 12.43 32.00 49.63
C GLY A 787 13.17 30.66 49.45
N ARG A 788 14.09 30.65 48.52
CA ARG A 788 14.82 29.49 48.07
C ARG A 788 15.52 28.69 49.18
N ILE A 789 16.14 29.34 50.16
CA ILE A 789 16.94 28.71 51.23
C ILE A 789 16.10 28.62 52.52
N THR A 790 14.95 27.99 52.46
CA THR A 790 14.09 27.74 53.63
C THR A 790 13.66 26.27 53.69
N SER A 791 13.21 25.84 54.87
CA SER A 791 12.72 24.46 55.11
C SER A 791 11.20 24.32 54.88
N GLY A 792 10.50 25.42 54.69
CA GLY A 792 9.03 25.43 54.54
C GLY A 792 8.25 25.14 55.82
N VAL A 793 7.01 24.71 55.63
CA VAL A 793 6.05 24.41 56.70
C VAL A 793 5.64 22.94 56.66
N LYS A 794 5.00 22.47 57.70
CA LYS A 794 4.51 21.10 57.81
C LYS A 794 3.27 20.93 56.94
N LEU A 795 3.33 20.06 56.00
CA LEU A 795 2.24 19.75 55.04
C LEU A 795 1.42 18.51 55.46
N ILE A 796 2.08 17.54 56.07
CA ILE A 796 1.46 16.28 56.51
C ILE A 796 1.97 15.91 57.93
N ASN A 797 1.09 15.41 58.78
CA ASN A 797 1.43 14.79 60.06
C ASN A 797 1.75 13.33 59.86
N LEU A 798 3.03 12.97 60.01
CA LEU A 798 3.53 11.61 59.90
C LEU A 798 3.67 11.00 61.30
N LYS A 799 3.49 9.70 61.43
CA LYS A 799 3.82 8.91 62.64
C LYS A 799 5.33 8.74 62.78
N GLU A 800 5.77 8.31 63.97
CA GLU A 800 7.16 7.87 64.14
C GLU A 800 7.48 6.72 63.15
N ASN A 801 8.58 6.85 62.42
CA ASN A 801 9.05 5.97 61.37
C ASN A 801 8.31 6.00 60.00
N ASP A 802 7.32 6.90 59.84
CA ASP A 802 6.70 7.11 58.54
C ASP A 802 7.37 8.27 57.78
N THR A 803 7.41 8.13 56.47
CA THR A 803 8.00 9.17 55.60
C THR A 803 7.13 9.45 54.41
N VAL A 804 7.34 10.60 53.78
CA VAL A 804 6.68 10.89 52.50
C VAL A 804 7.30 10.00 51.43
N ALA A 805 6.45 9.27 50.72
CA ALA A 805 6.87 8.37 49.65
C ALA A 805 6.88 9.08 48.29
N SER A 806 5.86 9.88 47.99
CA SER A 806 5.80 10.62 46.73
C SER A 806 4.85 11.82 46.79
N VAL A 807 4.99 12.69 45.78
CA VAL A 807 4.12 13.86 45.55
C VAL A 807 3.61 13.80 44.11
N ALA A 808 2.31 13.90 43.93
CA ALA A 808 1.68 13.91 42.62
C ALA A 808 0.91 15.23 42.42
N LYS A 809 0.96 15.80 41.22
CA LYS A 809 0.12 16.96 40.82
C LYS A 809 -1.13 16.41 40.14
N VAL A 810 -2.28 16.84 40.59
CA VAL A 810 -3.55 16.51 39.92
C VAL A 810 -3.65 17.40 38.68
N ARG A 811 -3.61 16.77 37.51
CA ARG A 811 -3.81 17.51 36.24
C ARG A 811 -5.27 17.82 36.06
N LYS A 812 -5.60 19.13 35.93
CA LYS A 812 -6.94 19.54 35.46
C LYS A 812 -7.12 19.10 34.02
N ALA A 813 -8.34 18.65 33.68
CA ALA A 813 -8.71 18.51 32.30
C ALA A 813 -8.56 19.90 31.66
N SER A 814 -7.64 20.05 30.74
CA SER A 814 -7.62 21.24 29.87
C SER A 814 -8.90 21.18 29.05
N ALA A 815 -9.80 22.10 29.33
CA ALA A 815 -10.90 22.45 28.47
C ALA A 815 -10.29 23.21 27.28
N GLU A 816 -9.71 22.48 26.34
CA GLU A 816 -9.50 22.96 24.96
C GLU A 816 -9.44 21.74 24.07
N ILE A 817 -10.42 21.72 23.20
CA ILE A 817 -10.73 20.77 22.14
C ILE A 817 -9.71 20.90 21.01
#